data_5d81fdf2c0cabb60955dc8cc1e0d65c2
#
_entry.id   5d81fdf2c0cabb60955dc8cc1e0d65c2
#
_cell.length_a   1.000
_cell.length_b   1.000
_cell.length_c   1.000
_cell.angle_alpha   90.00
_cell.angle_beta   90.00
_cell.angle_gamma   90.00
#
_symmetry.space_group_name_H-M   'P 1'
#
loop_
_entity.id
_entity.type
_entity.pdbx_description
1 polymer ?
#
loop_
_entity_poly.entity_id
_entity_poly.type
_entity_poly.pdbx_seq_one_letter_code
_entity_poly.pdbx_strand_id
1 'polypeptide(L)'
;MEFRKRGYLAVEAEKLQILKTYFGYDSFRPGQEEIIDQILAGRDALAIMPTGAGKSLCYQVPALMLSGITIVISPLISLMMDQVKALNEAGIHAAYINSSLTENQVAKALEFAKAGRYKIVYVAPERLETPRFLDFACHAEISMVTVDEAHCISQWGQDFRPSYVRIVSFIRQLPVRPIVTAFTATATKRVQTDIREVLKLQNPYVAVTGFDRENLYFEVQRTKEKKERIREYLEKHSDESGIIYCATRKNVDELYLFLESAGFSVGRYHAGMGNEARKSSQEDFIYDRIQVMIATNAFGMGIDKSNVRYVLHYNMPQSLENYYQEAGRAGRDSEPAECIIYYSPQDVVINQFLLESKENYGEYTPEEMQNIQVQDRERLQKMTTYCTTTGCLRNYILGYFGEQAKEPCGNCSNCLEELEEIDATEAAADVIECVRESGQRFGMNMIAGTLLGENTAKIRNYRMNDNLCYGKQSKLGQERIKEIIQAMLERGYLCQTKDKYALLKLTDTSEELLQGTDSFVIAYRKAEVQKTSASRGVKGLGDLSEKAQHLFEELRKLRSELAKEKSIPPYMVASDKTLHDMCVKIPLTKEEMLTVNGMGARKLEQYGEAFLYCIRDITNGDKAAYKAEETNYDASEIPLTERAKKGRKEEFHLTEEMEQQIDFVTETTISEFVASINGLRDEKTMKRLTIKSITEELLAEGYLEQKFWNGYSRTFLTEKGEALGIRAEERESQNGNLYDVFLYGEKAQRYVVELLKRNTTAD
;
A
#
# COMPACT_ATOMS: atom_id res chain seq x y z
N MET A 1 -19.06 -46.66 -10.65
CA MET A 1 -18.94 -45.24 -11.14
C MET A 1 -19.97 -44.33 -10.49
N GLU A 2 -21.24 -44.72 -10.35
CA GLU A 2 -22.28 -43.85 -9.73
C GLU A 2 -22.05 -43.53 -8.24
N PHE A 3 -21.54 -44.45 -7.43
CA PHE A 3 -21.24 -44.20 -6.02
C PHE A 3 -20.12 -43.15 -5.83
N ARG A 4 -19.12 -43.12 -6.69
CA ARG A 4 -18.07 -42.07 -6.68
C ARG A 4 -18.63 -40.71 -7.14
N LYS A 5 -19.54 -40.67 -8.11
CA LYS A 5 -20.21 -39.46 -8.55
C LYS A 5 -21.12 -38.86 -7.48
N ARG A 6 -21.88 -39.69 -6.71
CA ARG A 6 -22.71 -39.21 -5.60
C ARG A 6 -21.88 -38.65 -4.45
N GLY A 7 -20.75 -39.30 -4.11
CA GLY A 7 -19.82 -38.75 -3.09
C GLY A 7 -19.18 -37.42 -3.51
N TYR A 8 -18.79 -37.27 -4.78
CA TYR A 8 -18.23 -36.06 -5.31
C TYR A 8 -19.26 -34.90 -5.32
N LEU A 9 -20.49 -35.13 -5.76
CA LEU A 9 -21.55 -34.13 -5.75
C LEU A 9 -21.92 -33.68 -4.32
N ALA A 10 -21.82 -34.55 -3.33
CA ALA A 10 -22.08 -34.21 -1.93
C ALA A 10 -21.00 -33.31 -1.37
N VAL A 11 -19.72 -33.56 -1.65
CA VAL A 11 -18.58 -32.71 -1.24
C VAL A 11 -18.65 -31.36 -1.94
N GLU A 12 -19.02 -31.32 -3.22
CA GLU A 12 -19.23 -30.10 -4.00
C GLU A 12 -20.28 -29.19 -3.37
N ALA A 13 -21.43 -29.76 -3.04
CA ALA A 13 -22.55 -29.04 -2.40
C ALA A 13 -22.15 -28.53 -1.00
N GLU A 14 -21.39 -29.33 -0.22
CA GLU A 14 -20.99 -29.01 1.14
C GLU A 14 -20.00 -27.83 1.16
N LYS A 15 -18.96 -27.82 0.28
CA LYS A 15 -18.00 -26.72 0.21
C LYS A 15 -18.65 -25.39 -0.18
N LEU A 16 -19.60 -25.40 -1.13
CA LEU A 16 -20.37 -24.21 -1.52
C LEU A 16 -21.31 -23.75 -0.41
N GLN A 17 -21.92 -24.69 0.32
CA GLN A 17 -22.76 -24.36 1.46
C GLN A 17 -21.94 -23.71 2.59
N ILE A 18 -20.75 -24.21 2.90
CA ILE A 18 -19.83 -23.62 3.87
C ILE A 18 -19.43 -22.21 3.41
N LEU A 19 -19.05 -22.05 2.15
CA LEU A 19 -18.68 -20.76 1.58
C LEU A 19 -19.83 -19.74 1.72
N LYS A 20 -21.05 -20.13 1.40
CA LYS A 20 -22.22 -19.24 1.52
C LYS A 20 -22.57 -18.94 2.97
N THR A 21 -22.59 -19.96 3.83
CA THR A 21 -23.08 -19.83 5.22
C THR A 21 -22.13 -18.98 6.07
N TYR A 22 -20.83 -19.23 6.00
CA TYR A 22 -19.86 -18.58 6.90
C TYR A 22 -19.22 -17.34 6.27
N PHE A 23 -19.03 -17.30 4.95
CA PHE A 23 -18.28 -16.24 4.28
C PHE A 23 -19.16 -15.35 3.38
N GLY A 24 -20.39 -15.77 3.05
CA GLY A 24 -21.35 -14.98 2.28
C GLY A 24 -21.09 -14.92 0.78
N TYR A 25 -20.27 -15.82 0.23
CA TYR A 25 -19.99 -15.89 -1.20
C TYR A 25 -20.72 -17.05 -1.88
N ASP A 26 -21.18 -16.83 -3.11
CA ASP A 26 -21.92 -17.83 -3.90
C ASP A 26 -21.01 -18.73 -4.73
N SER A 27 -19.77 -18.30 -4.99
CA SER A 27 -18.79 -19.04 -5.79
C SER A 27 -17.36 -18.76 -5.32
N PHE A 28 -16.48 -19.69 -5.59
CA PHE A 28 -15.04 -19.52 -5.39
C PHE A 28 -14.44 -18.61 -6.48
N ARG A 29 -13.37 -17.91 -6.14
CA ARG A 29 -12.55 -17.19 -7.13
C ARG A 29 -11.72 -18.19 -7.94
N PRO A 30 -11.27 -17.83 -9.16
CA PRO A 30 -10.41 -18.69 -9.98
C PRO A 30 -9.22 -19.24 -9.20
N GLY A 31 -8.99 -20.54 -9.28
CA GLY A 31 -7.90 -21.27 -8.63
C GLY A 31 -8.14 -21.64 -7.16
N GLN A 32 -9.15 -21.07 -6.48
CA GLN A 32 -9.44 -21.45 -5.08
C GLN A 32 -10.03 -22.85 -4.98
N GLU A 33 -10.96 -23.16 -5.84
CA GLU A 33 -11.72 -24.43 -5.82
C GLU A 33 -10.81 -25.61 -6.05
N GLU A 34 -9.91 -25.55 -7.04
CA GLU A 34 -8.97 -26.59 -7.34
C GLU A 34 -8.01 -26.87 -6.15
N ILE A 35 -7.54 -25.81 -5.47
CA ILE A 35 -6.70 -25.96 -4.28
C ILE A 35 -7.48 -26.68 -3.18
N ILE A 36 -8.71 -26.26 -2.91
CA ILE A 36 -9.58 -26.86 -1.89
C ILE A 36 -9.81 -28.34 -2.18
N ASP A 37 -10.12 -28.69 -3.42
CA ASP A 37 -10.37 -30.08 -3.84
C ASP A 37 -9.14 -30.97 -3.67
N GLN A 38 -7.93 -30.46 -3.98
CA GLN A 38 -6.70 -31.23 -3.78
C GLN A 38 -6.41 -31.46 -2.29
N ILE A 39 -6.66 -30.45 -1.43
CA ILE A 39 -6.50 -30.59 0.02
C ILE A 39 -7.51 -31.61 0.56
N LEU A 40 -8.78 -31.56 0.15
CA LEU A 40 -9.82 -32.50 0.57
C LEU A 40 -9.53 -33.93 0.06
N ALA A 41 -8.81 -34.06 -1.06
CA ALA A 41 -8.32 -35.35 -1.54
C ALA A 41 -7.12 -35.88 -0.74
N GLY A 42 -6.68 -35.21 0.32
CA GLY A 42 -5.55 -35.61 1.19
C GLY A 42 -4.19 -35.30 0.60
N ARG A 43 -4.09 -34.38 -0.36
CA ARG A 43 -2.84 -34.03 -1.04
C ARG A 43 -2.22 -32.77 -0.44
N ASP A 44 -0.89 -32.75 -0.27
CA ASP A 44 -0.18 -31.52 0.09
C ASP A 44 -0.38 -30.44 -0.99
N ALA A 45 -0.31 -29.17 -0.61
CA ALA A 45 -0.49 -28.07 -1.55
C ALA A 45 0.52 -26.95 -1.32
N LEU A 46 0.99 -26.36 -2.42
CA LEU A 46 1.71 -25.08 -2.43
C LEU A 46 0.95 -24.10 -3.30
N ALA A 47 0.39 -23.05 -2.70
CA ALA A 47 -0.39 -22.06 -3.40
C ALA A 47 0.31 -20.69 -3.38
N ILE A 48 0.63 -20.18 -4.55
CA ILE A 48 1.14 -18.84 -4.77
C ILE A 48 -0.03 -18.00 -5.34
N MET A 49 -0.55 -17.10 -4.51
CA MET A 49 -1.74 -16.32 -4.83
C MET A 49 -1.52 -14.86 -4.43
N PRO A 50 -1.90 -13.87 -5.24
CA PRO A 50 -1.71 -12.47 -4.93
C PRO A 50 -2.40 -12.06 -3.62
N THR A 51 -1.96 -10.95 -3.04
CA THR A 51 -2.63 -10.36 -1.88
C THR A 51 -4.07 -9.99 -2.27
N GLY A 52 -5.05 -10.31 -1.42
CA GLY A 52 -6.47 -10.07 -1.74
C GLY A 52 -7.15 -11.15 -2.59
N ALA A 53 -6.43 -12.17 -3.09
CA ALA A 53 -7.04 -13.30 -3.82
C ALA A 53 -7.81 -14.28 -2.93
N GLY A 54 -7.83 -14.08 -1.62
CA GLY A 54 -8.57 -14.93 -0.68
C GLY A 54 -7.84 -16.22 -0.32
N LYS A 55 -6.51 -16.20 -0.15
CA LYS A 55 -5.67 -17.33 0.31
C LYS A 55 -6.26 -18.05 1.53
N SER A 56 -6.75 -17.28 2.50
CA SER A 56 -7.26 -17.83 3.76
C SER A 56 -8.43 -18.78 3.55
N LEU A 57 -9.33 -18.51 2.60
CA LEU A 57 -10.45 -19.40 2.27
C LEU A 57 -9.98 -20.78 1.79
N CYS A 58 -8.86 -20.84 1.07
CA CYS A 58 -8.33 -22.10 0.53
C CYS A 58 -7.92 -23.12 1.60
N TYR A 59 -7.64 -22.67 2.83
CA TYR A 59 -7.39 -23.58 3.94
C TYR A 59 -8.50 -23.57 5.01
N GLN A 60 -9.24 -22.48 5.13
CA GLN A 60 -10.33 -22.36 6.11
C GLN A 60 -11.53 -23.25 5.74
N VAL A 61 -11.91 -23.31 4.45
CA VAL A 61 -12.98 -24.21 3.98
C VAL A 61 -12.63 -25.68 4.21
N PRO A 62 -11.47 -26.19 3.77
CA PRO A 62 -11.08 -27.58 4.10
C PRO A 62 -10.99 -27.85 5.60
N ALA A 63 -10.51 -26.89 6.40
CA ALA A 63 -10.42 -27.03 7.86
C ALA A 63 -11.79 -27.31 8.51
N LEU A 64 -12.88 -26.79 7.95
CA LEU A 64 -14.24 -27.03 8.43
C LEU A 64 -14.77 -28.40 8.02
N MET A 65 -14.30 -28.94 6.89
CA MET A 65 -14.77 -30.22 6.33
C MET A 65 -13.94 -31.42 6.86
N LEU A 66 -12.66 -31.21 7.17
CA LEU A 66 -11.80 -32.25 7.74
C LEU A 66 -12.18 -32.58 9.18
N SER A 67 -11.90 -33.82 9.64
CA SER A 67 -12.24 -34.29 10.99
C SER A 67 -11.42 -33.54 12.02
N GLY A 68 -10.36 -33.60 12.36
CA GLY A 68 -9.56 -33.01 13.45
C GLY A 68 -9.39 -31.49 13.43
N ILE A 69 -8.25 -31.06 13.91
CA ILE A 69 -7.87 -29.65 14.05
C ILE A 69 -6.93 -29.27 12.91
N THR A 70 -7.09 -28.08 12.38
CA THR A 70 -6.11 -27.45 11.48
C THR A 70 -5.22 -26.49 12.28
N ILE A 71 -3.90 -26.72 12.22
CA ILE A 71 -2.89 -25.81 12.77
C ILE A 71 -2.45 -24.86 11.66
N VAL A 72 -2.60 -23.54 11.85
CA VAL A 72 -2.13 -22.52 10.93
C VAL A 72 -0.91 -21.82 11.52
N ILE A 73 0.23 -21.98 10.91
CA ILE A 73 1.49 -21.35 11.33
C ILE A 73 1.61 -20.02 10.60
N SER A 74 1.65 -18.93 11.37
CA SER A 74 1.74 -17.58 10.83
C SER A 74 2.81 -16.77 11.58
N PRO A 75 3.57 -15.88 10.88
CA PRO A 75 4.68 -15.14 11.50
C PRO A 75 4.23 -13.91 12.31
N LEU A 76 2.95 -13.57 12.31
CA LEU A 76 2.47 -12.27 12.72
C LEU A 76 1.33 -12.36 13.73
N ILE A 77 1.59 -11.81 14.90
CA ILE A 77 0.63 -11.79 16.02
C ILE A 77 -0.66 -11.05 15.64
N SER A 78 -0.54 -9.86 15.01
CA SER A 78 -1.69 -9.06 14.60
C SER A 78 -2.59 -9.79 13.60
N LEU A 79 -1.97 -10.39 12.57
CA LEU A 79 -2.71 -11.17 11.56
C LEU A 79 -3.47 -12.34 12.18
N MET A 80 -2.82 -13.10 13.10
CA MET A 80 -3.49 -14.18 13.82
C MET A 80 -4.71 -13.70 14.59
N MET A 81 -4.56 -12.57 15.31
CA MET A 81 -5.66 -12.00 16.10
C MET A 81 -6.83 -11.56 15.21
N ASP A 82 -6.56 -10.89 14.10
CA ASP A 82 -7.58 -10.42 13.16
C ASP A 82 -8.30 -11.59 12.48
N GLN A 83 -7.55 -12.61 12.03
CA GLN A 83 -8.13 -13.82 11.42
C GLN A 83 -9.01 -14.59 12.42
N VAL A 84 -8.53 -14.77 13.66
CA VAL A 84 -9.30 -15.47 14.70
C VAL A 84 -10.56 -14.67 15.09
N LYS A 85 -10.46 -13.34 15.17
CA LYS A 85 -11.62 -12.48 15.44
C LYS A 85 -12.67 -12.63 14.31
N ALA A 86 -12.24 -12.54 13.04
CA ALA A 86 -13.14 -12.67 11.89
C ALA A 86 -13.81 -14.05 11.82
N LEU A 87 -13.07 -15.13 12.10
CA LEU A 87 -13.62 -16.49 12.14
C LEU A 87 -14.66 -16.66 13.25
N ASN A 88 -14.36 -16.19 14.47
CA ASN A 88 -15.29 -16.27 15.59
C ASN A 88 -16.57 -15.46 15.34
N GLU A 89 -16.47 -14.30 14.72
CA GLU A 89 -17.63 -13.49 14.31
C GLU A 89 -18.45 -14.19 13.21
N ALA A 90 -17.78 -14.88 12.28
CA ALA A 90 -18.45 -15.73 11.30
C ALA A 90 -19.05 -17.00 11.92
N GLY A 91 -18.80 -17.31 13.20
CA GLY A 91 -19.28 -18.47 13.93
C GLY A 91 -18.42 -19.70 13.82
N ILE A 92 -17.21 -19.56 13.36
CA ILE A 92 -16.19 -20.60 13.30
C ILE A 92 -15.31 -20.45 14.52
N HIS A 93 -15.36 -21.43 15.45
CA HIS A 93 -14.54 -21.36 16.65
C HIS A 93 -13.06 -21.56 16.33
N ALA A 94 -12.28 -20.51 16.50
CA ALA A 94 -10.84 -20.47 16.30
C ALA A 94 -10.11 -19.86 17.51
N ALA A 95 -8.85 -20.21 17.67
CA ALA A 95 -7.96 -19.65 18.69
C ALA A 95 -6.60 -19.30 18.13
N TYR A 96 -5.82 -18.49 18.85
CA TYR A 96 -4.41 -18.25 18.54
C TYR A 96 -3.51 -18.53 19.74
N ILE A 97 -2.25 -18.94 19.47
CA ILE A 97 -1.22 -19.21 20.47
C ILE A 97 0.06 -18.49 20.04
N ASN A 98 0.38 -17.41 20.75
CA ASN A 98 1.54 -16.57 20.46
C ASN A 98 2.16 -15.98 21.73
N SER A 99 3.12 -15.09 21.63
CA SER A 99 3.84 -14.50 22.76
C SER A 99 3.02 -13.45 23.54
N SER A 100 1.88 -13.00 23.04
CA SER A 100 1.03 -12.04 23.74
C SER A 100 0.16 -12.68 24.84
N LEU A 101 0.04 -14.02 24.83
CA LEU A 101 -0.74 -14.77 25.80
C LEU A 101 0.08 -15.13 27.03
N THR A 102 -0.53 -15.03 28.21
CA THR A 102 0.01 -15.59 29.45
C THR A 102 0.00 -17.12 29.42
N GLU A 103 0.85 -17.76 30.22
CA GLU A 103 0.91 -19.23 30.29
C GLU A 103 -0.44 -19.87 30.69
N ASN A 104 -1.24 -19.21 31.53
CA ASN A 104 -2.57 -19.69 31.88
C ASN A 104 -3.56 -19.61 30.71
N GLN A 105 -3.47 -18.55 29.91
CA GLN A 105 -4.28 -18.40 28.69
C GLN A 105 -3.92 -19.45 27.64
N VAL A 106 -2.61 -19.70 27.45
CA VAL A 106 -2.13 -20.78 26.58
C VAL A 106 -2.64 -22.14 27.04
N ALA A 107 -2.54 -22.45 28.35
CA ALA A 107 -3.03 -23.71 28.91
C ALA A 107 -4.52 -23.93 28.63
N LYS A 108 -5.33 -22.89 28.88
CA LYS A 108 -6.78 -22.95 28.65
C LYS A 108 -7.14 -23.07 27.18
N ALA A 109 -6.39 -22.39 26.28
CA ALA A 109 -6.60 -22.51 24.84
C ALA A 109 -6.30 -23.93 24.34
N LEU A 110 -5.21 -24.55 24.82
CA LEU A 110 -4.84 -25.92 24.47
C LEU A 110 -5.84 -26.96 25.04
N GLU A 111 -6.34 -26.75 26.25
CA GLU A 111 -7.40 -27.60 26.84
C GLU A 111 -8.67 -27.58 26.00
N PHE A 112 -9.11 -26.39 25.58
CA PHE A 112 -10.28 -26.24 24.71
C PHE A 112 -10.05 -26.82 23.32
N ALA A 113 -8.83 -26.69 22.78
CA ALA A 113 -8.47 -27.32 21.50
C ALA A 113 -8.52 -28.87 21.64
N LYS A 114 -7.96 -29.43 22.72
CA LYS A 114 -8.00 -30.89 23.00
C LYS A 114 -9.44 -31.40 23.18
N ALA A 115 -10.33 -30.56 23.72
CA ALA A 115 -11.76 -30.86 23.84
C ALA A 115 -12.55 -30.72 22.51
N GLY A 116 -11.87 -30.45 21.38
CA GLY A 116 -12.50 -30.30 20.05
C GLY A 116 -13.34 -29.03 19.88
N ARG A 117 -13.14 -28.00 20.74
CA ARG A 117 -13.90 -26.76 20.64
C ARG A 117 -13.44 -25.84 19.50
N TYR A 118 -12.20 -26.01 19.03
CA TYR A 118 -11.64 -25.22 17.93
C TYR A 118 -11.37 -26.08 16.72
N LYS A 119 -11.81 -25.59 15.56
CA LYS A 119 -11.49 -26.20 14.26
C LYS A 119 -10.17 -25.71 13.71
N ILE A 120 -9.79 -24.46 14.02
CA ILE A 120 -8.60 -23.79 13.51
C ILE A 120 -7.85 -23.18 14.69
N VAL A 121 -6.54 -23.49 14.78
CA VAL A 121 -5.64 -22.91 15.80
C VAL A 121 -4.46 -22.26 15.10
N TYR A 122 -4.37 -20.93 15.20
CA TYR A 122 -3.21 -20.17 14.72
C TYR A 122 -2.08 -20.21 15.72
N VAL A 123 -0.86 -20.48 15.25
CA VAL A 123 0.30 -20.66 16.12
C VAL A 123 1.50 -19.88 15.59
N ALA A 124 2.18 -19.15 16.47
CA ALA A 124 3.47 -18.57 16.13
C ALA A 124 4.55 -19.66 16.04
N PRO A 125 5.45 -19.60 15.04
CA PRO A 125 6.44 -20.67 14.80
C PRO A 125 7.32 -20.95 16.02
N GLU A 126 7.59 -19.95 16.87
CA GLU A 126 8.40 -20.08 18.10
C GLU A 126 7.70 -20.91 19.18
N ARG A 127 6.39 -21.11 19.09
CA ARG A 127 5.62 -21.91 20.05
C ARG A 127 5.57 -23.40 19.73
N LEU A 128 5.90 -23.78 18.49
CA LEU A 128 5.79 -25.16 18.01
C LEU A 128 6.63 -26.17 18.82
N GLU A 129 7.81 -25.75 19.29
CA GLU A 129 8.74 -26.62 20.03
C GLU A 129 8.59 -26.51 21.55
N THR A 130 7.62 -25.73 22.05
CA THR A 130 7.40 -25.65 23.50
C THR A 130 6.84 -26.99 24.01
N PRO A 131 7.34 -27.53 25.15
CA PRO A 131 6.95 -28.85 25.62
C PRO A 131 5.44 -29.04 25.75
N ARG A 132 4.73 -27.99 26.22
CA ARG A 132 3.28 -28.00 26.39
C ARG A 132 2.54 -28.08 25.05
N PHE A 133 3.02 -27.36 24.02
CA PHE A 133 2.40 -27.40 22.69
C PHE A 133 2.66 -28.75 22.01
N LEU A 134 3.86 -29.29 22.14
CA LEU A 134 4.20 -30.61 21.59
C LEU A 134 3.39 -31.73 22.26
N ASP A 135 3.23 -31.70 23.60
CA ASP A 135 2.36 -32.65 24.29
C ASP A 135 0.91 -32.56 23.78
N PHE A 136 0.37 -31.37 23.63
CA PHE A 136 -0.94 -31.19 23.02
C PHE A 136 -0.99 -31.78 21.61
N ALA A 137 -0.04 -31.42 20.74
CA ALA A 137 -0.03 -31.80 19.34
C ALA A 137 0.12 -33.33 19.13
N CYS A 138 0.86 -34.01 20.02
CA CYS A 138 1.00 -35.46 19.99
C CYS A 138 -0.26 -36.23 20.41
N HIS A 139 -1.19 -35.57 21.13
CA HIS A 139 -2.41 -36.22 21.61
C HIS A 139 -3.68 -35.69 20.90
N ALA A 140 -3.59 -34.67 20.11
CA ALA A 140 -4.71 -34.11 19.33
C ALA A 140 -4.77 -34.74 17.92
N GLU A 141 -5.95 -34.88 17.38
CA GLU A 141 -6.14 -35.25 15.97
C GLU A 141 -5.87 -34.02 15.10
N ILE A 142 -4.69 -33.94 14.48
CA ILE A 142 -4.30 -32.85 13.58
C ILE A 142 -4.46 -33.32 12.14
N SER A 143 -5.45 -32.82 11.46
CA SER A 143 -5.76 -33.18 10.07
C SER A 143 -4.92 -32.43 9.05
N MET A 144 -4.61 -31.16 9.33
CA MET A 144 -3.87 -30.29 8.41
C MET A 144 -2.95 -29.33 9.17
N VAL A 145 -1.76 -29.12 8.61
CA VAL A 145 -0.84 -28.03 9.00
C VAL A 145 -0.67 -27.10 7.82
N THR A 146 -1.09 -25.86 8.01
CA THR A 146 -0.99 -24.78 7.02
C THR A 146 0.14 -23.85 7.39
N VAL A 147 1.04 -23.57 6.46
CA VAL A 147 2.11 -22.58 6.60
C VAL A 147 1.73 -21.33 5.83
N ASP A 148 1.31 -20.31 6.56
CA ASP A 148 1.02 -18.98 5.98
C ASP A 148 2.32 -18.17 5.84
N GLU A 149 2.36 -17.27 4.85
CA GLU A 149 3.57 -16.54 4.45
C GLU A 149 4.79 -17.47 4.28
N ALA A 150 4.58 -18.59 3.57
CA ALA A 150 5.56 -19.65 3.43
C ALA A 150 6.91 -19.21 2.80
N HIS A 151 6.97 -18.03 2.17
CA HIS A 151 8.22 -17.44 1.69
C HIS A 151 9.23 -17.18 2.82
N CYS A 152 8.76 -17.05 4.08
CA CYS A 152 9.61 -16.89 5.26
C CYS A 152 10.51 -18.11 5.53
N ILE A 153 10.26 -19.26 4.91
CA ILE A 153 11.09 -20.46 5.07
C ILE A 153 12.36 -20.44 4.21
N SER A 154 12.35 -19.66 3.14
CA SER A 154 13.42 -19.62 2.15
C SER A 154 14.46 -18.56 2.47
N GLN A 155 15.73 -18.92 2.50
CA GLN A 155 16.84 -17.96 2.58
C GLN A 155 16.88 -17.02 1.37
N TRP A 156 16.25 -17.40 0.28
CA TRP A 156 16.06 -16.59 -0.93
C TRP A 156 14.79 -15.75 -0.88
N GLY A 157 13.99 -15.88 0.19
CA GLY A 157 12.80 -15.05 0.45
C GLY A 157 13.21 -13.67 0.98
N GLN A 158 12.29 -12.72 0.90
CA GLN A 158 12.52 -11.34 1.36
C GLN A 158 12.51 -11.19 2.90
N ASP A 159 11.85 -12.10 3.61
CA ASP A 159 11.68 -12.10 5.08
C ASP A 159 11.98 -13.49 5.64
N PHE A 160 13.22 -13.95 5.43
CA PHE A 160 13.64 -15.23 5.97
C PHE A 160 13.57 -15.25 7.50
N ARG A 161 12.97 -16.30 8.06
CA ARG A 161 12.83 -16.49 9.51
C ARG A 161 13.36 -17.87 9.91
N PRO A 162 14.44 -17.96 10.69
CA PRO A 162 14.99 -19.23 11.15
C PRO A 162 13.98 -20.11 11.88
N SER A 163 13.01 -19.51 12.59
CA SER A 163 11.93 -20.25 13.27
C SER A 163 11.04 -21.06 12.32
N TYR A 164 10.92 -20.66 11.04
CA TYR A 164 10.16 -21.41 10.04
C TYR A 164 10.81 -22.74 9.62
N VAL A 165 12.13 -22.84 9.69
CA VAL A 165 12.85 -24.08 9.39
C VAL A 165 12.48 -25.19 10.39
N ARG A 166 12.09 -24.81 11.62
CA ARG A 166 11.67 -25.73 12.68
C ARG A 166 10.32 -26.39 12.44
N ILE A 167 9.49 -25.85 11.53
CA ILE A 167 8.17 -26.42 11.19
C ILE A 167 8.29 -27.90 10.78
N VAL A 168 9.34 -28.25 10.03
CA VAL A 168 9.56 -29.63 9.59
C VAL A 168 9.84 -30.55 10.76
N SER A 169 10.64 -30.12 11.75
CA SER A 169 10.89 -30.85 12.98
C SER A 169 9.62 -31.10 13.75
N PHE A 170 8.75 -30.11 13.86
CA PHE A 170 7.44 -30.22 14.48
C PHE A 170 6.57 -31.28 13.76
N ILE A 171 6.41 -31.18 12.43
CA ILE A 171 5.58 -32.11 11.65
C ILE A 171 6.06 -33.56 11.82
N ARG A 172 7.38 -33.78 11.91
CA ARG A 172 7.96 -35.12 12.09
C ARG A 172 7.68 -35.72 13.46
N GLN A 173 7.42 -34.92 14.48
CA GLN A 173 7.12 -35.39 15.83
C GLN A 173 5.66 -35.79 16.00
N LEU A 174 4.77 -35.43 15.05
CA LEU A 174 3.37 -35.82 15.12
C LEU A 174 3.17 -37.31 14.87
N PRO A 175 2.29 -37.99 15.63
CA PRO A 175 2.02 -39.42 15.50
C PRO A 175 1.56 -39.85 14.11
N VAL A 176 0.78 -38.99 13.46
CA VAL A 176 0.29 -39.14 12.10
C VAL A 176 0.66 -37.89 11.32
N ARG A 177 1.28 -38.04 10.15
CA ARG A 177 1.59 -36.88 9.31
C ARG A 177 0.32 -36.27 8.79
N PRO A 178 0.05 -34.99 9.08
CA PRO A 178 -1.11 -34.26 8.55
C PRO A 178 -0.90 -33.89 7.07
N ILE A 179 -1.95 -33.42 6.43
CA ILE A 179 -1.84 -32.73 5.14
C ILE A 179 -1.05 -31.43 5.39
N VAL A 180 -0.04 -31.16 4.56
CA VAL A 180 0.80 -29.96 4.70
C VAL A 180 0.49 -29.02 3.55
N THR A 181 0.05 -27.80 3.89
CA THR A 181 -0.24 -26.78 2.91
C THR A 181 0.60 -25.53 3.14
N ALA A 182 1.04 -24.88 2.08
CA ALA A 182 1.88 -23.70 2.12
C ALA A 182 1.28 -22.60 1.25
N PHE A 183 1.12 -21.40 1.80
CA PHE A 183 0.53 -20.26 1.13
C PHE A 183 1.46 -19.06 1.18
N THR A 184 1.58 -18.33 0.05
CA THR A 184 2.31 -17.06 -0.01
C THR A 184 1.80 -16.19 -1.16
N ALA A 185 2.02 -14.88 -1.04
CA ALA A 185 1.73 -13.95 -2.13
C ALA A 185 2.93 -13.71 -3.05
N THR A 186 4.14 -13.91 -2.54
CA THR A 186 5.39 -13.53 -3.20
C THR A 186 6.36 -14.70 -3.17
N ALA A 187 6.50 -15.39 -4.28
CA ALA A 187 7.48 -16.48 -4.40
C ALA A 187 7.97 -16.57 -5.86
N THR A 188 9.22 -16.22 -6.09
CA THR A 188 9.91 -16.52 -7.35
C THR A 188 10.06 -18.03 -7.51
N LYS A 189 10.35 -18.51 -8.73
CA LYS A 189 10.52 -19.96 -8.99
C LYS A 189 11.53 -20.61 -8.03
N ARG A 190 12.60 -19.90 -7.68
CA ARG A 190 13.60 -20.38 -6.72
C ARG A 190 13.02 -20.56 -5.32
N VAL A 191 12.28 -19.56 -4.83
CA VAL A 191 11.61 -19.61 -3.52
C VAL A 191 10.56 -20.73 -3.49
N GLN A 192 9.82 -20.96 -4.58
CA GLN A 192 8.87 -22.08 -4.70
C GLN A 192 9.55 -23.44 -4.55
N THR A 193 10.74 -23.63 -5.16
CA THR A 193 11.53 -24.85 -5.03
C THR A 193 11.98 -25.05 -3.59
N ASP A 194 12.54 -24.01 -2.96
CA ASP A 194 12.96 -24.06 -1.56
C ASP A 194 11.81 -24.42 -0.61
N ILE A 195 10.65 -23.80 -0.76
CA ILE A 195 9.47 -24.10 0.08
C ILE A 195 9.14 -25.59 0.00
N ARG A 196 9.12 -26.17 -1.21
CA ARG A 196 8.81 -27.59 -1.42
C ARG A 196 9.84 -28.50 -0.77
N GLU A 197 11.12 -28.18 -0.93
CA GLU A 197 12.25 -28.99 -0.42
C GLU A 197 12.37 -28.89 1.10
N VAL A 198 12.31 -27.68 1.65
CA VAL A 198 12.45 -27.46 3.09
C VAL A 198 11.26 -28.01 3.85
N LEU A 199 10.00 -27.76 3.42
CA LEU A 199 8.80 -28.34 4.04
C LEU A 199 8.62 -29.83 3.76
N LYS A 200 9.42 -30.42 2.87
CA LYS A 200 9.30 -31.83 2.45
C LYS A 200 7.88 -32.20 2.04
N LEU A 201 7.29 -31.34 1.20
CA LEU A 201 5.94 -31.57 0.68
C LEU A 201 5.91 -32.87 -0.15
N GLN A 202 4.90 -33.72 0.09
CA GLN A 202 4.74 -34.99 -0.57
C GLN A 202 3.81 -34.88 -1.78
N ASN A 203 4.36 -35.03 -2.99
CA ASN A 203 3.62 -34.91 -4.25
C ASN A 203 2.63 -33.71 -4.26
N PRO A 204 3.09 -32.48 -3.95
CA PRO A 204 2.20 -31.37 -3.72
C PRO A 204 1.46 -30.96 -5.00
N TYR A 205 0.23 -30.51 -4.83
CA TYR A 205 -0.42 -29.69 -5.85
C TYR A 205 0.17 -28.28 -5.81
N VAL A 206 0.76 -27.83 -6.90
CA VAL A 206 1.34 -26.49 -6.99
C VAL A 206 0.42 -25.60 -7.81
N ALA A 207 -0.18 -24.62 -7.16
CA ALA A 207 -1.03 -23.63 -7.78
C ALA A 207 -0.33 -22.27 -7.84
N VAL A 208 -0.25 -21.69 -9.02
CA VAL A 208 0.16 -20.29 -9.23
C VAL A 208 -1.01 -19.61 -9.94
N THR A 209 -1.80 -18.82 -9.20
CA THR A 209 -3.02 -18.21 -9.75
C THR A 209 -2.75 -16.90 -10.50
N GLY A 210 -1.48 -16.57 -10.71
CA GLY A 210 -1.03 -15.33 -11.31
C GLY A 210 -0.65 -14.27 -10.28
N PHE A 211 0.06 -13.25 -10.77
CA PHE A 211 0.47 -12.09 -9.98
C PHE A 211 -0.24 -10.83 -10.45
N ASP A 212 -1.05 -10.91 -11.50
CA ASP A 212 -1.74 -9.74 -12.01
C ASP A 212 -2.86 -9.27 -11.09
N ARG A 213 -2.95 -7.97 -10.93
CA ARG A 213 -3.99 -7.24 -10.21
C ARG A 213 -4.50 -6.15 -11.14
N GLU A 214 -5.41 -6.50 -12.04
CA GLU A 214 -5.93 -5.62 -13.12
C GLU A 214 -6.51 -4.30 -12.57
N ASN A 215 -7.08 -4.34 -11.36
CA ASN A 215 -7.67 -3.19 -10.70
C ASN A 215 -6.65 -2.19 -10.13
N LEU A 216 -5.35 -2.50 -10.11
CA LEU A 216 -4.33 -1.59 -9.62
C LEU A 216 -3.72 -0.78 -10.78
N TYR A 217 -3.70 0.53 -10.65
CA TYR A 217 -2.91 1.42 -11.48
C TYR A 217 -1.52 1.59 -10.89
N PHE A 218 -0.47 1.49 -11.72
CA PHE A 218 0.91 1.65 -11.28
C PHE A 218 1.55 2.90 -11.88
N GLU A 219 2.20 3.69 -11.03
CA GLU A 219 2.88 4.90 -11.47
C GLU A 219 4.22 5.11 -10.74
N VAL A 220 5.21 5.64 -11.44
CA VAL A 220 6.47 6.11 -10.87
C VAL A 220 6.67 7.58 -11.23
N GLN A 221 6.58 8.45 -10.24
CA GLN A 221 6.86 9.89 -10.38
C GLN A 221 8.28 10.20 -9.94
N ARG A 222 9.12 10.69 -10.85
CA ARG A 222 10.49 11.12 -10.54
C ARG A 222 10.45 12.56 -10.04
N THR A 223 10.63 12.78 -8.75
CA THR A 223 10.54 14.11 -8.13
C THR A 223 11.42 14.28 -6.91
N LYS A 224 11.85 15.51 -6.67
CA LYS A 224 12.51 15.93 -5.41
C LYS A 224 11.49 16.52 -4.43
N GLU A 225 10.36 17.01 -4.91
CA GLU A 225 9.32 17.69 -4.15
C GLU A 225 8.22 16.72 -3.65
N LYS A 226 8.65 15.61 -3.04
CA LYS A 226 7.76 14.50 -2.67
C LYS A 226 6.63 14.91 -1.72
N LYS A 227 6.92 15.77 -0.71
CA LYS A 227 5.94 16.22 0.29
C LYS A 227 4.81 17.00 -0.37
N GLU A 228 5.17 17.92 -1.26
CA GLU A 228 4.19 18.74 -1.98
C GLU A 228 3.33 17.90 -2.94
N ARG A 229 3.95 16.98 -3.68
CA ARG A 229 3.21 16.07 -4.57
C ARG A 229 2.22 15.18 -3.80
N ILE A 230 2.61 14.67 -2.63
CA ILE A 230 1.70 13.91 -1.78
C ILE A 230 0.56 14.80 -1.28
N ARG A 231 0.84 16.03 -0.86
CA ARG A 231 -0.20 16.97 -0.44
C ARG A 231 -1.20 17.24 -1.56
N GLU A 232 -0.72 17.58 -2.77
CA GLU A 232 -1.55 17.79 -3.96
C GLU A 232 -2.41 16.56 -4.31
N TYR A 233 -1.85 15.37 -4.11
CA TYR A 233 -2.58 14.12 -4.31
C TYR A 233 -3.71 13.97 -3.29
N LEU A 234 -3.42 14.15 -2.01
CA LEU A 234 -4.41 14.01 -0.93
C LEU A 234 -5.53 15.07 -1.01
N GLU A 235 -5.24 16.28 -1.48
CA GLU A 235 -6.25 17.31 -1.73
C GLU A 235 -7.30 16.89 -2.77
N LYS A 236 -6.90 16.06 -3.74
CA LYS A 236 -7.78 15.51 -4.78
C LYS A 236 -8.54 14.26 -4.34
N HIS A 237 -8.03 13.55 -3.33
CA HIS A 237 -8.52 12.27 -2.83
C HIS A 237 -8.94 12.36 -1.35
N SER A 238 -9.55 13.48 -0.95
CA SER A 238 -9.86 13.83 0.44
C SER A 238 -10.81 12.85 1.15
N ASP A 239 -11.64 12.14 0.40
CA ASP A 239 -12.66 11.22 0.94
C ASP A 239 -12.24 9.75 0.86
N GLU A 240 -11.02 9.47 0.42
CA GLU A 240 -10.50 8.13 0.20
C GLU A 240 -9.52 7.70 1.29
N SER A 241 -9.55 6.41 1.64
CA SER A 241 -8.57 5.84 2.56
C SER A 241 -7.31 5.41 1.84
N GLY A 242 -6.14 5.75 2.40
CA GLY A 242 -4.85 5.39 1.80
C GLY A 242 -3.73 5.13 2.79
N ILE A 243 -2.64 4.56 2.27
CA ILE A 243 -1.43 4.28 3.04
C ILE A 243 -0.25 4.95 2.35
N ILE A 244 0.62 5.59 3.14
CA ILE A 244 1.87 6.20 2.66
C ILE A 244 3.04 5.50 3.33
N TYR A 245 3.87 4.82 2.52
CA TYR A 245 5.06 4.13 3.01
C TYR A 245 6.31 4.99 2.95
N CYS A 246 7.06 5.02 4.05
CA CYS A 246 8.35 5.70 4.18
C CYS A 246 9.44 4.70 4.57
N ALA A 247 10.67 4.92 4.07
CA ALA A 247 11.82 4.05 4.37
C ALA A 247 12.30 4.15 5.83
N THR A 248 12.14 5.30 6.48
CA THR A 248 12.67 5.55 7.82
C THR A 248 11.61 6.10 8.78
N ARG A 249 11.81 5.86 10.09
CA ARG A 249 10.96 6.42 11.16
C ARG A 249 10.93 7.95 11.10
N LYS A 250 12.06 8.57 10.86
CA LYS A 250 12.21 10.03 10.71
C LYS A 250 11.31 10.56 9.58
N ASN A 251 11.31 9.90 8.42
CA ASN A 251 10.47 10.34 7.29
C ASN A 251 8.97 10.20 7.62
N VAL A 252 8.59 9.18 8.39
CA VAL A 252 7.20 9.02 8.87
C VAL A 252 6.81 10.19 9.75
N ASP A 253 7.62 10.51 10.77
CA ASP A 253 7.33 11.59 11.70
C ASP A 253 7.30 12.97 11.02
N GLU A 254 8.26 13.25 10.12
CA GLU A 254 8.30 14.51 9.38
C GLU A 254 7.13 14.68 8.42
N LEU A 255 6.73 13.61 7.72
CA LEU A 255 5.61 13.67 6.80
C LEU A 255 4.28 13.77 7.55
N TYR A 256 4.16 13.06 8.67
CA TYR A 256 3.00 13.13 9.55
C TYR A 256 2.78 14.58 10.03
N LEU A 257 3.80 15.22 10.60
CA LEU A 257 3.70 16.60 11.07
C LEU A 257 3.36 17.58 9.93
N PHE A 258 3.94 17.37 8.75
CA PHE A 258 3.67 18.20 7.59
C PHE A 258 2.19 18.10 7.14
N LEU A 259 1.65 16.90 7.04
CA LEU A 259 0.28 16.68 6.59
C LEU A 259 -0.76 17.01 7.69
N GLU A 260 -0.45 16.71 8.95
CA GLU A 260 -1.28 17.09 10.08
C GLU A 260 -1.42 18.61 10.17
N SER A 261 -0.30 19.36 10.04
CA SER A 261 -0.33 20.84 10.02
C SER A 261 -1.08 21.41 8.83
N ALA A 262 -1.19 20.68 7.73
CA ALA A 262 -2.01 21.03 6.58
C ALA A 262 -3.51 20.64 6.74
N GLY A 263 -3.89 20.06 7.87
CA GLY A 263 -5.29 19.74 8.22
C GLY A 263 -5.80 18.40 7.69
N PHE A 264 -4.92 17.50 7.23
CA PHE A 264 -5.34 16.16 6.81
C PHE A 264 -5.57 15.23 8.00
N SER A 265 -6.55 14.32 7.87
CA SER A 265 -6.83 13.26 8.85
C SER A 265 -5.82 12.13 8.69
N VAL A 266 -4.68 12.25 9.37
CA VAL A 266 -3.54 11.33 9.23
C VAL A 266 -3.20 10.62 10.54
N GLY A 267 -2.70 9.40 10.44
CA GLY A 267 -2.08 8.67 11.53
C GLY A 267 -0.66 8.23 11.17
N ARG A 268 0.13 7.84 12.15
CA ARG A 268 1.49 7.35 11.93
C ARG A 268 1.72 6.01 12.59
N TYR A 269 2.61 5.20 11.98
CA TYR A 269 2.95 3.87 12.51
C TYR A 269 4.39 3.49 12.17
N HIS A 270 5.21 3.24 13.18
CA HIS A 270 6.56 2.68 13.03
C HIS A 270 7.03 2.00 14.33
N ALA A 271 8.05 1.15 14.24
CA ALA A 271 8.54 0.35 15.36
C ALA A 271 9.11 1.16 16.54
N GLY A 272 9.42 2.45 16.36
CA GLY A 272 9.86 3.34 17.44
C GLY A 272 8.74 3.85 18.34
N MET A 273 7.46 3.63 17.98
CA MET A 273 6.31 4.02 18.80
C MET A 273 6.04 2.97 19.88
N GLY A 274 5.50 3.40 21.02
CA GLY A 274 5.02 2.50 22.06
C GLY A 274 3.88 1.58 21.59
N ASN A 275 3.72 0.43 22.22
CA ASN A 275 2.72 -0.57 21.82
C ASN A 275 1.28 -0.02 21.83
N GLU A 276 0.90 0.74 22.85
CA GLU A 276 -0.42 1.37 22.97
C GLU A 276 -0.67 2.36 21.82
N ALA A 277 0.29 3.24 21.53
CA ALA A 277 0.18 4.22 20.47
C ALA A 277 0.08 3.55 19.09
N ARG A 278 0.84 2.47 18.85
CA ARG A 278 0.73 1.70 17.60
C ARG A 278 -0.63 1.06 17.44
N LYS A 279 -1.14 0.46 18.53
CA LYS A 279 -2.45 -0.17 18.55
C LYS A 279 -3.56 0.85 18.29
N SER A 280 -3.54 1.99 19.00
CA SER A 280 -4.52 3.06 18.80
C SER A 280 -4.50 3.58 17.36
N SER A 281 -3.32 3.91 16.82
CA SER A 281 -3.20 4.41 15.44
C SER A 281 -3.68 3.39 14.40
N GLN A 282 -3.40 2.11 14.60
CA GLN A 282 -3.89 1.04 13.73
C GLN A 282 -5.42 0.90 13.83
N GLU A 283 -5.98 0.92 15.03
CA GLU A 283 -7.43 0.87 15.25
C GLU A 283 -8.11 2.09 14.62
N ASP A 284 -7.56 3.29 14.79
CA ASP A 284 -8.12 4.51 14.21
C ASP A 284 -8.20 4.44 12.68
N PHE A 285 -7.18 3.84 12.03
CA PHE A 285 -7.20 3.61 10.59
C PHE A 285 -8.20 2.50 10.18
N ILE A 286 -8.24 1.39 10.92
CA ILE A 286 -9.15 0.28 10.62
C ILE A 286 -10.61 0.69 10.80
N TYR A 287 -10.90 1.55 11.81
CA TYR A 287 -12.24 2.03 12.10
C TYR A 287 -12.64 3.31 11.35
N ASP A 288 -11.91 3.71 10.32
CA ASP A 288 -12.15 4.91 9.50
C ASP A 288 -12.16 6.24 10.30
N ARG A 289 -11.51 6.29 11.48
CA ARG A 289 -11.36 7.53 12.25
C ARG A 289 -10.28 8.43 11.67
N ILE A 290 -9.28 7.84 11.02
CA ILE A 290 -8.29 8.53 10.19
C ILE A 290 -8.34 7.94 8.78
N GLN A 291 -8.10 8.80 7.80
CA GLN A 291 -8.17 8.42 6.38
C GLN A 291 -6.84 7.92 5.85
N VAL A 292 -5.73 8.49 6.31
CA VAL A 292 -4.40 8.21 5.77
C VAL A 292 -3.48 7.69 6.85
N MET A 293 -2.86 6.55 6.60
CA MET A 293 -1.81 6.00 7.49
C MET A 293 -0.43 6.24 6.88
N ILE A 294 0.45 6.93 7.60
CA ILE A 294 1.85 7.14 7.23
C ILE A 294 2.70 6.16 8.01
N ALA A 295 3.45 5.29 7.33
CA ALA A 295 4.09 4.19 8.03
C ALA A 295 5.41 3.74 7.42
N THR A 296 6.22 3.03 8.21
CA THR A 296 7.27 2.16 7.68
C THR A 296 6.69 0.79 7.28
N ASN A 297 7.50 -0.07 6.67
CA ASN A 297 7.14 -1.46 6.36
C ASN A 297 6.66 -2.28 7.58
N ALA A 298 6.90 -1.79 8.82
CA ALA A 298 6.37 -2.40 10.04
C ALA A 298 4.82 -2.35 10.10
N PHE A 299 4.20 -1.41 9.36
CA PHE A 299 2.76 -1.34 9.21
C PHE A 299 2.37 -2.07 7.94
N GLY A 300 1.81 -3.23 8.10
CA GLY A 300 1.39 -3.86 6.88
C GLY A 300 1.09 -5.33 6.98
N MET A 301 1.98 -6.15 7.49
CA MET A 301 1.67 -7.55 7.63
C MET A 301 0.56 -7.71 8.69
N GLY A 302 -0.65 -8.10 8.24
CA GLY A 302 -1.82 -8.29 9.11
C GLY A 302 -2.95 -7.27 8.96
N ILE A 303 -2.83 -6.25 8.13
CA ILE A 303 -3.92 -5.30 7.91
C ILE A 303 -4.79 -5.80 6.76
N ASP A 304 -6.05 -6.05 7.06
CA ASP A 304 -7.05 -6.53 6.10
C ASP A 304 -8.18 -5.50 5.87
N LYS A 305 -7.80 -4.23 5.71
CA LYS A 305 -8.73 -3.15 5.32
C LYS A 305 -8.97 -3.24 3.81
N SER A 306 -10.20 -3.51 3.41
CA SER A 306 -10.54 -3.77 2.00
C SER A 306 -10.65 -2.52 1.14
N ASN A 307 -11.01 -1.38 1.73
CA ASN A 307 -11.33 -0.12 1.05
C ASN A 307 -10.16 0.86 0.95
N VAL A 308 -8.92 0.39 0.90
CA VAL A 308 -7.74 1.23 0.64
C VAL A 308 -7.71 1.58 -0.85
N ARG A 309 -7.89 2.86 -1.19
CA ARG A 309 -7.96 3.33 -2.58
C ARG A 309 -6.61 3.67 -3.18
N TYR A 310 -5.63 3.99 -2.35
CA TYR A 310 -4.28 4.26 -2.84
C TYR A 310 -3.20 3.80 -1.86
N VAL A 311 -2.05 3.42 -2.43
CA VAL A 311 -0.81 3.20 -1.70
C VAL A 311 0.27 4.06 -2.33
N LEU A 312 0.77 5.03 -1.55
CA LEU A 312 1.82 5.93 -1.97
C LEU A 312 3.15 5.52 -1.32
N HIS A 313 4.22 5.53 -2.08
CA HIS A 313 5.56 5.29 -1.56
C HIS A 313 6.34 6.61 -1.59
N TYR A 314 6.52 7.22 -0.41
CA TYR A 314 7.36 8.42 -0.23
C TYR A 314 8.82 8.15 -0.58
N ASN A 315 9.30 6.94 -0.27
CA ASN A 315 10.60 6.44 -0.69
C ASN A 315 10.42 5.14 -1.46
N MET A 316 11.33 4.89 -2.41
CA MET A 316 11.40 3.61 -3.11
C MET A 316 11.55 2.45 -2.11
N PRO A 317 10.76 1.37 -2.20
CA PRO A 317 10.94 0.16 -1.41
C PRO A 317 12.30 -0.52 -1.65
N GLN A 318 12.72 -1.40 -0.73
CA GLN A 318 13.99 -2.11 -0.84
C GLN A 318 14.02 -3.18 -1.93
N SER A 319 12.85 -3.74 -2.26
CA SER A 319 12.73 -4.79 -3.27
C SER A 319 11.35 -4.77 -3.95
N LEU A 320 11.23 -5.46 -5.10
CA LEU A 320 9.95 -5.62 -5.79
C LEU A 320 8.95 -6.47 -5.00
N GLU A 321 9.43 -7.41 -4.20
CA GLU A 321 8.57 -8.20 -3.32
C GLU A 321 7.94 -7.33 -2.23
N ASN A 322 8.74 -6.45 -1.59
CA ASN A 322 8.22 -5.48 -0.62
C ASN A 322 7.19 -4.56 -1.29
N TYR A 323 7.56 -4.01 -2.46
CA TYR A 323 6.64 -3.16 -3.22
C TYR A 323 5.33 -3.86 -3.56
N TYR A 324 5.40 -5.08 -4.08
CA TYR A 324 4.21 -5.86 -4.46
C TYR A 324 3.30 -6.18 -3.26
N GLN A 325 3.88 -6.51 -2.11
CA GLN A 325 3.12 -6.74 -0.87
C GLN A 325 2.47 -5.46 -0.34
N GLU A 326 3.20 -4.34 -0.37
CA GLU A 326 2.73 -3.04 0.10
C GLU A 326 1.67 -2.46 -0.84
N ALA A 327 1.93 -2.42 -2.15
CA ALA A 327 0.98 -2.01 -3.18
C ALA A 327 -0.27 -2.90 -3.21
N GLY A 328 -0.11 -4.20 -2.99
CA GLY A 328 -1.20 -5.17 -2.95
C GLY A 328 -2.22 -4.97 -1.82
N ARG A 329 -1.99 -4.01 -0.90
CA ARG A 329 -2.97 -3.60 0.11
C ARG A 329 -4.08 -2.74 -0.46
N ALA A 330 -3.80 -2.04 -1.57
CA ALA A 330 -4.79 -1.29 -2.30
C ALA A 330 -5.80 -2.21 -3.00
N GLY A 331 -7.06 -1.81 -3.06
CA GLY A 331 -8.10 -2.44 -3.83
C GLY A 331 -8.32 -3.93 -3.54
N ARG A 332 -8.30 -4.37 -2.29
CA ARG A 332 -8.56 -5.79 -1.94
C ARG A 332 -9.99 -6.24 -2.23
N ASP A 333 -10.90 -5.31 -2.29
CA ASP A 333 -12.28 -5.48 -2.73
C ASP A 333 -12.44 -5.62 -4.23
N SER A 334 -11.34 -5.57 -4.99
CA SER A 334 -11.28 -5.56 -6.47
C SER A 334 -11.76 -4.27 -7.12
N GLU A 335 -12.04 -3.23 -6.34
CA GLU A 335 -12.30 -1.90 -6.86
C GLU A 335 -10.99 -1.24 -7.33
N PRO A 336 -11.05 -0.30 -8.29
CA PRO A 336 -9.89 0.43 -8.78
C PRO A 336 -9.11 1.09 -7.64
N ALA A 337 -7.78 1.03 -7.71
CA ALA A 337 -6.90 1.63 -6.72
C ALA A 337 -5.56 2.02 -7.36
N GLU A 338 -4.89 3.00 -6.77
CA GLU A 338 -3.66 3.57 -7.30
C GLU A 338 -2.43 3.22 -6.46
N CYS A 339 -1.33 2.89 -7.11
CA CYS A 339 -0.04 2.57 -6.49
C CYS A 339 1.04 3.48 -7.08
N ILE A 340 1.45 4.52 -6.34
CA ILE A 340 2.36 5.55 -6.83
C ILE A 340 3.66 5.55 -6.04
N ILE A 341 4.81 5.52 -6.73
CA ILE A 341 6.14 5.69 -6.13
C ILE A 341 6.66 7.09 -6.46
N TYR A 342 6.98 7.86 -5.44
CA TYR A 342 7.72 9.12 -5.58
C TYR A 342 9.23 8.83 -5.49
N TYR A 343 9.84 8.61 -6.64
CA TYR A 343 11.23 8.18 -6.75
C TYR A 343 12.20 9.37 -6.81
N SER A 344 13.31 9.23 -6.10
CA SER A 344 14.51 10.06 -6.29
C SER A 344 15.78 9.20 -6.16
N PRO A 345 16.91 9.54 -6.82
CA PRO A 345 18.17 8.80 -6.67
C PRO A 345 18.66 8.69 -5.22
N GLN A 346 18.25 9.61 -4.34
CA GLN A 346 18.56 9.58 -2.92
C GLN A 346 17.97 8.36 -2.22
N ASP A 347 16.85 7.81 -2.72
CA ASP A 347 16.23 6.62 -2.14
C ASP A 347 17.13 5.38 -2.27
N VAL A 348 17.91 5.30 -3.35
CA VAL A 348 18.87 4.20 -3.54
C VAL A 348 19.96 4.26 -2.46
N VAL A 349 20.47 5.46 -2.18
CA VAL A 349 21.50 5.67 -1.15
C VAL A 349 20.96 5.33 0.24
N ILE A 350 19.73 5.78 0.55
CA ILE A 350 19.05 5.46 1.82
C ILE A 350 18.90 3.95 1.97
N ASN A 351 18.42 3.28 0.95
CA ASN A 351 18.19 1.83 1.00
C ASN A 351 19.53 1.05 1.09
N GLN A 352 20.57 1.45 0.39
CA GLN A 352 21.92 0.87 0.54
C GLN A 352 22.41 0.98 1.98
N PHE A 353 22.30 2.17 2.57
CA PHE A 353 22.68 2.37 3.97
C PHE A 353 21.87 1.48 4.93
N LEU A 354 20.55 1.38 4.74
CA LEU A 354 19.70 0.53 5.56
C LEU A 354 20.05 -0.96 5.44
N LEU A 355 20.41 -1.44 4.25
CA LEU A 355 20.80 -2.81 4.02
C LEU A 355 22.18 -3.13 4.63
N GLU A 356 23.13 -2.19 4.56
CA GLU A 356 24.47 -2.34 5.15
C GLU A 356 24.45 -2.22 6.69
N SER A 357 23.48 -1.50 7.25
CA SER A 357 23.33 -1.31 8.70
C SER A 357 22.51 -2.42 9.39
N LYS A 358 22.10 -3.48 8.67
CA LYS A 358 21.44 -4.64 9.29
C LYS A 358 22.41 -5.33 10.27
N GLU A 359 22.08 -5.24 11.57
CA GLU A 359 22.82 -5.92 12.62
C GLU A 359 22.53 -7.43 12.62
N ASN A 360 23.57 -8.23 12.76
CA ASN A 360 23.43 -9.67 12.97
C ASN A 360 23.31 -9.93 14.48
N TYR A 361 22.09 -10.14 14.97
CA TYR A 361 21.84 -10.48 16.37
C TYR A 361 22.22 -11.95 16.73
N GLY A 362 23.16 -12.55 15.98
CA GLY A 362 23.58 -13.94 16.20
C GLY A 362 22.67 -14.99 15.58
N GLU A 363 21.76 -14.57 14.72
CA GLU A 363 20.83 -15.46 14.01
C GLU A 363 21.46 -16.11 12.78
N TYR A 364 22.52 -15.52 12.21
CA TYR A 364 23.17 -15.95 10.96
C TYR A 364 24.67 -16.15 11.14
N THR A 365 25.23 -17.13 10.44
CA THR A 365 26.66 -17.26 10.26
C THR A 365 27.22 -16.11 9.40
N PRO A 366 28.54 -15.78 9.48
CA PRO A 366 29.13 -14.75 8.63
C PRO A 366 28.93 -15.02 7.12
N GLU A 367 28.96 -16.27 6.72
CA GLU A 367 28.79 -16.71 5.34
C GLU A 367 27.34 -16.53 4.85
N GLU A 368 26.37 -16.89 5.69
CA GLU A 368 24.95 -16.63 5.42
C GLU A 368 24.66 -15.14 5.33
N MET A 369 25.24 -14.34 6.22
CA MET A 369 25.07 -12.88 6.20
C MET A 369 25.63 -12.24 4.93
N GLN A 370 26.80 -12.71 4.47
CA GLN A 370 27.37 -12.24 3.21
C GLN A 370 26.46 -12.59 2.01
N ASN A 371 25.92 -13.80 1.98
CA ASN A 371 24.97 -14.21 0.94
C ASN A 371 23.69 -13.38 0.95
N ILE A 372 23.13 -13.10 2.12
CA ILE A 372 21.94 -12.22 2.27
C ILE A 372 22.24 -10.82 1.74
N GLN A 373 23.40 -10.24 2.08
CA GLN A 373 23.77 -8.92 1.58
C GLN A 373 23.91 -8.84 0.05
N VAL A 374 24.46 -9.88 -0.57
CA VAL A 374 24.57 -9.94 -2.04
C VAL A 374 23.17 -9.97 -2.66
N GLN A 375 22.29 -10.80 -2.13
CA GLN A 375 20.90 -10.91 -2.62
C GLN A 375 20.10 -9.61 -2.42
N ASP A 376 20.24 -8.96 -1.26
CA ASP A 376 19.59 -7.69 -0.98
C ASP A 376 20.02 -6.61 -1.97
N ARG A 377 21.30 -6.57 -2.37
CA ARG A 377 21.79 -5.65 -3.41
C ARG A 377 21.19 -5.97 -4.79
N GLU A 378 21.09 -7.24 -5.16
CA GLU A 378 20.45 -7.64 -6.43
C GLU A 378 18.96 -7.24 -6.45
N ARG A 379 18.25 -7.43 -5.34
CA ARG A 379 16.84 -7.01 -5.21
C ARG A 379 16.70 -5.49 -5.32
N LEU A 380 17.57 -4.74 -4.63
CA LEU A 380 17.58 -3.27 -4.70
C LEU A 380 17.86 -2.78 -6.12
N GLN A 381 18.77 -3.43 -6.84
CA GLN A 381 19.05 -3.12 -8.24
C GLN A 381 17.80 -3.33 -9.12
N LYS A 382 17.11 -4.47 -8.96
CA LYS A 382 15.84 -4.75 -9.68
C LYS A 382 14.77 -3.72 -9.38
N MET A 383 14.62 -3.31 -8.11
CA MET A 383 13.67 -2.26 -7.73
C MET A 383 14.06 -0.89 -8.32
N THR A 384 15.35 -0.57 -8.36
CA THR A 384 15.86 0.66 -9.00
C THR A 384 15.54 0.65 -10.50
N THR A 385 15.76 -0.47 -11.17
CA THR A 385 15.42 -0.63 -12.59
C THR A 385 13.91 -0.44 -12.82
N TYR A 386 13.06 -1.00 -11.96
CA TYR A 386 11.61 -0.76 -12.01
C TYR A 386 11.26 0.74 -11.95
N CYS A 387 11.91 1.50 -11.07
CA CYS A 387 11.68 2.94 -10.94
C CYS A 387 12.25 3.77 -12.10
N THR A 388 13.13 3.19 -12.92
CA THR A 388 13.82 3.91 -14.00
C THR A 388 13.45 3.42 -15.38
N THR A 389 12.77 2.29 -15.51
CA THR A 389 12.36 1.74 -16.81
C THR A 389 11.34 2.63 -17.52
N THR A 390 11.37 2.61 -18.85
CA THR A 390 10.35 3.18 -19.72
C THR A 390 9.35 2.12 -20.21
N GLY A 391 9.64 0.84 -19.96
CA GLY A 391 8.76 -0.28 -20.29
C GLY A 391 7.52 -0.33 -19.39
N CYS A 392 6.56 -1.19 -19.74
CA CYS A 392 5.34 -1.37 -18.97
C CYS A 392 5.64 -1.79 -17.51
N LEU A 393 5.22 -0.98 -16.54
CA LEU A 393 5.47 -1.22 -15.12
C LEU A 393 4.84 -2.52 -14.62
N ARG A 394 3.61 -2.82 -15.04
CA ARG A 394 2.93 -4.06 -14.68
C ARG A 394 3.66 -5.29 -15.22
N ASN A 395 4.06 -5.26 -16.49
CA ASN A 395 4.78 -6.37 -17.11
C ASN A 395 6.14 -6.60 -16.47
N TYR A 396 6.78 -5.54 -15.98
CA TYR A 396 8.04 -5.67 -15.23
C TYR A 396 7.84 -6.46 -13.93
N ILE A 397 6.76 -6.17 -13.19
CA ILE A 397 6.41 -6.92 -11.97
C ILE A 397 6.10 -8.37 -12.31
N LEU A 398 5.24 -8.62 -13.31
CA LEU A 398 4.85 -9.96 -13.71
C LEU A 398 6.06 -10.79 -14.16
N GLY A 399 6.94 -10.22 -15.00
CA GLY A 399 8.17 -10.84 -15.45
C GLY A 399 9.14 -11.18 -14.30
N TYR A 400 9.23 -10.31 -13.28
CA TYR A 400 10.03 -10.57 -12.08
C TYR A 400 9.60 -11.84 -11.35
N PHE A 401 8.30 -12.08 -11.23
CA PHE A 401 7.75 -13.29 -10.62
C PHE A 401 7.68 -14.49 -11.57
N GLY A 402 8.12 -14.34 -12.84
CA GLY A 402 8.19 -15.40 -13.83
C GLY A 402 6.91 -15.65 -14.61
N GLU A 403 6.01 -14.66 -14.63
CA GLU A 403 4.81 -14.63 -15.46
C GLU A 403 5.09 -13.87 -16.75
N GLN A 404 4.72 -14.44 -17.91
CA GLN A 404 4.90 -13.80 -19.20
C GLN A 404 3.66 -12.99 -19.54
N ALA A 405 3.80 -11.66 -19.52
CA ALA A 405 2.79 -10.77 -20.09
C ALA A 405 3.04 -10.58 -21.59
N LYS A 406 1.97 -10.67 -22.38
CA LYS A 406 2.07 -10.69 -23.86
C LYS A 406 2.05 -9.30 -24.48
N GLU A 407 1.45 -8.31 -23.83
CA GLU A 407 1.22 -6.96 -24.37
C GLU A 407 1.34 -5.88 -23.27
N PRO A 408 1.54 -4.59 -23.63
CA PRO A 408 1.44 -3.49 -22.69
C PRO A 408 0.11 -3.50 -21.96
N CYS A 409 0.11 -3.23 -20.64
CA CYS A 409 -1.10 -3.38 -19.81
C CYS A 409 -2.18 -2.31 -20.04
N GLY A 410 -1.85 -1.19 -20.71
CA GLY A 410 -2.77 -0.06 -20.87
C GLY A 410 -3.24 0.62 -19.60
N ASN A 411 -2.75 0.20 -18.42
CA ASN A 411 -3.15 0.69 -17.09
C ASN A 411 -1.95 0.92 -16.16
N CYS A 412 -0.90 1.57 -16.66
CA CYS A 412 0.21 2.11 -15.87
C CYS A 412 0.71 3.41 -16.49
N SER A 413 1.43 4.24 -15.75
CA SER A 413 1.91 5.53 -16.25
C SER A 413 2.67 5.39 -17.56
N ASN A 414 3.58 4.44 -17.65
CA ASN A 414 4.42 4.25 -18.85
C ASN A 414 3.62 3.82 -20.11
N CYS A 415 2.50 3.11 -19.94
CA CYS A 415 1.63 2.74 -21.07
C CYS A 415 0.70 3.87 -21.51
N LEU A 416 0.39 4.82 -20.61
CA LEU A 416 -0.55 5.91 -20.85
C LEU A 416 0.13 7.22 -21.24
N GLU A 417 1.44 7.35 -21.00
CA GLU A 417 2.24 8.49 -21.41
C GLU A 417 2.56 8.40 -22.92
N GLU A 418 2.49 9.54 -23.60
CA GLU A 418 3.02 9.66 -24.96
C GLU A 418 4.55 9.65 -24.88
N LEU A 419 5.13 8.57 -25.35
CA LEU A 419 6.57 8.42 -25.47
C LEU A 419 7.00 8.94 -26.85
N GLU A 420 8.08 9.71 -26.90
CA GLU A 420 8.75 10.10 -28.14
C GLU A 420 9.91 9.13 -28.37
N GLU A 421 9.87 8.42 -29.49
CA GLU A 421 10.98 7.55 -29.87
C GLU A 421 12.13 8.40 -30.43
N ILE A 422 13.30 8.25 -29.85
CA ILE A 422 14.52 8.92 -30.30
C ILE A 422 15.56 7.87 -30.63
N ASP A 423 16.16 8.02 -31.80
CA ASP A 423 17.33 7.24 -32.21
C ASP A 423 18.53 7.69 -31.33
N ALA A 424 18.95 6.81 -30.45
CA ALA A 424 20.09 6.99 -29.57
C ALA A 424 21.28 6.11 -29.95
N THR A 425 21.31 5.58 -31.21
CA THR A 425 22.35 4.65 -31.66
C THR A 425 23.75 5.23 -31.52
N GLU A 426 23.96 6.49 -31.95
CA GLU A 426 25.25 7.18 -31.80
C GLU A 426 25.67 7.33 -30.33
N ALA A 427 24.75 7.75 -29.49
CA ALA A 427 25.05 7.92 -28.05
C ALA A 427 25.33 6.58 -27.36
N ALA A 428 24.63 5.51 -27.73
CA ALA A 428 24.84 4.16 -27.22
C ALA A 428 26.22 3.61 -27.71
N ALA A 429 26.61 3.86 -28.95
CA ALA A 429 27.92 3.51 -29.47
C ALA A 429 29.04 4.25 -28.67
N ASP A 430 28.86 5.55 -28.42
CA ASP A 430 29.82 6.33 -27.63
C ASP A 430 29.91 5.82 -26.17
N VAL A 431 28.82 5.35 -25.58
CA VAL A 431 28.84 4.69 -24.26
C VAL A 431 29.69 3.43 -24.28
N ILE A 432 29.49 2.54 -25.28
CA ILE A 432 30.28 1.31 -25.44
C ILE A 432 31.76 1.62 -25.59
N GLU A 433 32.09 2.58 -26.45
CA GLU A 433 33.48 2.97 -26.71
C GLU A 433 34.13 3.58 -25.46
N CYS A 434 33.41 4.44 -24.72
CA CYS A 434 33.87 5.01 -23.46
C CYS A 434 34.13 3.93 -22.39
N VAL A 435 33.23 2.94 -22.26
CA VAL A 435 33.39 1.79 -21.37
C VAL A 435 34.61 0.94 -21.78
N ARG A 436 34.78 0.68 -23.08
CA ARG A 436 35.91 -0.08 -23.64
C ARG A 436 37.24 0.58 -23.33
N GLU A 437 37.37 1.86 -23.68
CA GLU A 437 38.62 2.64 -23.53
C GLU A 437 38.98 2.81 -22.06
N SER A 438 37.99 2.97 -21.19
CA SER A 438 38.23 3.05 -19.74
C SER A 438 38.66 1.71 -19.12
N GLY A 439 38.79 0.65 -19.90
CA GLY A 439 39.13 -0.71 -19.44
C GLY A 439 38.03 -1.36 -18.59
N GLN A 440 36.78 -0.93 -18.76
CA GLN A 440 35.61 -1.50 -18.05
C GLN A 440 35.75 -1.42 -16.52
N ARG A 441 36.32 -0.31 -16.00
CA ARG A 441 36.66 -0.14 -14.58
C ARG A 441 35.78 0.84 -13.84
N PHE A 442 34.76 1.42 -14.51
CA PHE A 442 33.95 2.47 -13.95
C PHE A 442 32.46 2.15 -14.03
N GLY A 443 31.69 2.73 -13.09
CA GLY A 443 30.24 2.65 -13.09
C GLY A 443 29.58 3.80 -13.86
N MET A 444 28.26 3.75 -13.96
CA MET A 444 27.40 4.63 -14.77
C MET A 444 27.72 6.12 -14.60
N ASN A 445 27.89 6.61 -13.35
CA ASN A 445 28.10 8.03 -13.11
C ASN A 445 29.43 8.56 -13.71
N MET A 446 30.48 7.75 -13.68
CA MET A 446 31.78 8.13 -14.26
C MET A 446 31.71 8.17 -15.79
N ILE A 447 31.10 7.15 -16.40
CA ILE A 447 30.93 7.08 -17.86
C ILE A 447 30.05 8.23 -18.34
N ALA A 448 28.91 8.47 -17.68
CA ALA A 448 28.02 9.58 -18.04
C ALA A 448 28.71 10.95 -17.92
N GLY A 449 29.42 11.20 -16.81
CA GLY A 449 30.16 12.46 -16.60
C GLY A 449 31.29 12.64 -17.63
N THR A 450 31.95 11.57 -18.07
CA THR A 450 32.98 11.62 -19.15
C THR A 450 32.35 12.00 -20.48
N LEU A 451 31.25 11.38 -20.88
CA LEU A 451 30.54 11.69 -22.13
C LEU A 451 30.00 13.11 -22.16
N LEU A 452 29.61 13.66 -21.02
CA LEU A 452 29.19 15.06 -20.87
C LEU A 452 30.33 16.06 -20.91
N GLY A 453 31.57 15.62 -20.68
CA GLY A 453 32.72 16.51 -20.54
C GLY A 453 32.75 17.20 -19.17
N GLU A 454 32.27 16.57 -18.09
CA GLU A 454 32.31 17.12 -16.76
C GLU A 454 33.73 17.25 -16.24
N ASN A 455 34.06 18.42 -15.64
CA ASN A 455 35.38 18.68 -15.07
C ASN A 455 35.42 18.48 -13.56
N THR A 456 35.05 17.27 -13.11
CA THR A 456 35.10 16.93 -11.68
C THR A 456 36.48 16.46 -11.23
N ALA A 457 36.79 16.58 -9.92
CA ALA A 457 38.05 16.07 -9.35
C ALA A 457 38.24 14.57 -9.62
N LYS A 458 37.15 13.77 -9.60
CA LYS A 458 37.18 12.32 -9.89
C LYS A 458 37.57 12.07 -11.34
N ILE A 459 36.99 12.77 -12.31
CA ILE A 459 37.30 12.62 -13.74
C ILE A 459 38.77 12.93 -13.99
N ARG A 460 39.31 14.02 -13.41
CA ARG A 460 40.74 14.37 -13.51
C ARG A 460 41.65 13.32 -12.89
N ASN A 461 41.36 12.89 -11.66
CA ASN A 461 42.21 11.95 -10.91
C ASN A 461 42.30 10.58 -11.62
N TYR A 462 41.26 10.14 -12.30
CA TYR A 462 41.25 8.89 -13.06
C TYR A 462 41.58 9.09 -14.55
N ARG A 463 41.98 10.32 -14.96
CA ARG A 463 42.32 10.69 -16.35
C ARG A 463 41.24 10.38 -17.37
N MET A 464 39.98 10.46 -16.93
CA MET A 464 38.84 10.24 -17.84
C MET A 464 38.58 11.41 -18.79
N ASN A 465 39.21 12.59 -18.53
CA ASN A 465 39.29 13.70 -19.45
C ASN A 465 40.20 13.41 -20.67
N ASP A 466 41.06 12.38 -20.62
CA ASP A 466 41.91 11.93 -21.73
C ASP A 466 41.20 10.84 -22.58
N ASN A 467 40.03 10.38 -22.18
CA ASN A 467 39.21 9.39 -22.89
C ASN A 467 38.71 9.97 -24.23
N LEU A 468 38.77 9.19 -25.31
CA LEU A 468 38.38 9.62 -26.68
C LEU A 468 36.92 10.07 -26.76
N CYS A 469 36.07 9.62 -25.81
CA CYS A 469 34.66 9.98 -25.78
C CYS A 469 34.38 11.17 -24.85
N TYR A 470 35.38 11.79 -24.26
CA TYR A 470 35.18 12.93 -23.36
C TYR A 470 34.48 14.10 -24.06
N GLY A 471 33.31 14.47 -23.53
CA GLY A 471 32.48 15.58 -24.04
C GLY A 471 31.75 15.34 -25.35
N LYS A 472 31.84 14.14 -25.96
CA LYS A 472 31.14 13.82 -27.24
C LYS A 472 29.63 14.03 -27.14
N GLN A 473 29.03 13.75 -25.98
CA GLN A 473 27.59 13.86 -25.75
C GLN A 473 27.23 15.06 -24.83
N SER A 474 28.03 16.13 -24.88
CA SER A 474 27.83 17.34 -24.07
C SER A 474 26.48 18.04 -24.26
N LYS A 475 25.80 17.79 -25.38
CA LYS A 475 24.47 18.33 -25.68
C LYS A 475 23.33 17.54 -25.01
N LEU A 476 23.59 16.30 -24.61
CA LEU A 476 22.63 15.48 -23.88
C LEU A 476 22.73 15.82 -22.40
N GLY A 477 21.63 15.94 -21.70
CA GLY A 477 21.64 16.10 -20.24
C GLY A 477 22.10 14.82 -19.53
N GLN A 478 22.63 14.97 -18.29
CA GLN A 478 23.12 13.85 -17.49
C GLN A 478 22.08 12.73 -17.31
N GLU A 479 20.84 13.10 -17.09
CA GLU A 479 19.73 12.14 -16.93
C GLU A 479 19.52 11.34 -18.22
N ARG A 480 19.58 11.96 -19.39
CA ARG A 480 19.43 11.27 -20.67
C ARG A 480 20.51 10.24 -20.93
N ILE A 481 21.78 10.56 -20.67
CA ILE A 481 22.86 9.58 -20.83
C ILE A 481 22.68 8.42 -19.85
N LYS A 482 22.24 8.67 -18.64
CA LYS A 482 21.95 7.60 -17.67
C LYS A 482 20.79 6.73 -18.12
N GLU A 483 19.75 7.30 -18.71
CA GLU A 483 18.63 6.56 -19.29
C GLU A 483 19.07 5.68 -20.46
N ILE A 484 19.97 6.18 -21.33
CA ILE A 484 20.58 5.39 -22.40
C ILE A 484 21.35 4.20 -21.81
N ILE A 485 22.26 4.45 -20.86
CA ILE A 485 23.05 3.39 -20.21
C ILE A 485 22.12 2.36 -19.52
N GLN A 486 21.05 2.81 -18.88
CA GLN A 486 20.09 1.95 -18.23
C GLN A 486 19.34 1.06 -19.24
N ALA A 487 18.88 1.64 -20.35
CA ALA A 487 18.24 0.89 -21.42
C ALA A 487 19.20 -0.12 -22.09
N MET A 488 20.49 0.22 -22.18
CA MET A 488 21.52 -0.71 -22.68
C MET A 488 21.73 -1.89 -21.72
N LEU A 489 21.68 -1.66 -20.40
CA LEU A 489 21.73 -2.72 -19.38
C LEU A 489 20.49 -3.63 -19.47
N GLU A 490 19.29 -3.06 -19.66
CA GLU A 490 18.03 -3.79 -19.76
C GLU A 490 17.97 -4.67 -21.03
N ARG A 491 18.51 -4.17 -22.13
CA ARG A 491 18.55 -4.88 -23.41
C ARG A 491 19.77 -5.80 -23.59
N GLY A 492 20.67 -5.83 -22.60
CA GLY A 492 21.83 -6.72 -22.60
C GLY A 492 23.03 -6.27 -23.39
N TYR A 493 23.06 -5.02 -23.91
CA TYR A 493 24.27 -4.44 -24.54
C TYR A 493 25.36 -4.13 -23.55
N LEU A 494 25.01 -3.95 -22.27
CA LEU A 494 25.95 -3.81 -21.17
C LEU A 494 25.52 -4.75 -20.04
N CYS A 495 26.46 -5.14 -19.19
CA CYS A 495 26.18 -5.75 -17.92
C CYS A 495 26.88 -5.00 -16.79
N GLN A 496 26.45 -5.22 -15.57
CA GLN A 496 26.98 -4.54 -14.39
C GLN A 496 27.51 -5.56 -13.38
N THR A 497 28.67 -5.27 -12.77
CA THR A 497 29.21 -6.15 -11.73
C THR A 497 28.33 -6.12 -10.49
N LYS A 498 28.25 -7.27 -9.78
CA LYS A 498 27.42 -7.45 -8.58
C LYS A 498 28.08 -6.94 -7.29
N ASP A 499 29.25 -6.31 -7.40
CA ASP A 499 29.95 -5.72 -6.27
C ASP A 499 29.42 -4.30 -5.93
N LYS A 500 29.93 -3.74 -4.83
CA LYS A 500 29.53 -2.39 -4.38
C LYS A 500 29.87 -1.25 -5.37
N TYR A 501 30.69 -1.53 -6.37
CA TYR A 501 31.11 -0.52 -7.36
C TYR A 501 30.22 -0.48 -8.58
N ALA A 502 29.45 -1.55 -8.84
CA ALA A 502 28.52 -1.63 -9.96
C ALA A 502 29.15 -1.20 -11.29
N LEU A 503 30.30 -1.82 -11.63
CA LEU A 503 31.10 -1.46 -12.79
C LEU A 503 30.38 -1.90 -14.09
N LEU A 504 30.40 -1.05 -15.10
CA LEU A 504 29.89 -1.36 -16.43
C LEU A 504 30.86 -2.27 -17.19
N LYS A 505 30.32 -3.34 -17.77
CA LYS A 505 31.03 -4.32 -18.59
C LYS A 505 30.34 -4.47 -19.93
N LEU A 506 31.12 -4.73 -20.96
CA LEU A 506 30.61 -5.05 -22.28
C LEU A 506 30.10 -6.48 -22.32
N THR A 507 29.19 -6.73 -23.24
CA THR A 507 28.65 -8.05 -23.57
C THR A 507 28.94 -8.39 -25.03
N ASP A 508 28.65 -9.60 -25.46
CA ASP A 508 28.88 -10.00 -26.86
C ASP A 508 28.01 -9.17 -27.83
N THR A 509 26.80 -8.74 -27.40
CA THR A 509 25.89 -7.88 -28.18
C THR A 509 26.36 -6.43 -28.29
N SER A 510 27.32 -5.99 -27.49
CA SER A 510 27.89 -4.63 -27.64
C SER A 510 28.54 -4.39 -28.99
N GLU A 511 29.15 -5.42 -29.59
CA GLU A 511 29.82 -5.32 -30.89
C GLU A 511 28.83 -5.12 -32.03
N GLU A 512 27.66 -5.68 -31.97
CA GLU A 512 26.60 -5.56 -33.03
C GLU A 512 26.19 -4.10 -33.20
N LEU A 513 26.09 -3.36 -32.08
CA LEU A 513 25.74 -1.95 -32.12
C LEU A 513 26.86 -1.07 -32.67
N LEU A 514 28.13 -1.39 -32.37
CA LEU A 514 29.30 -0.67 -32.90
C LEU A 514 29.52 -0.90 -34.42
N GLN A 515 29.15 -2.09 -34.90
CA GLN A 515 29.24 -2.40 -36.31
C GLN A 515 28.10 -1.80 -37.15
N GLY A 516 27.14 -1.12 -36.49
CA GLY A 516 25.99 -0.53 -37.15
C GLY A 516 25.02 -1.55 -37.75
N THR A 517 25.10 -2.80 -37.29
CA THR A 517 24.17 -3.87 -37.69
C THR A 517 22.85 -3.80 -36.91
N ASP A 518 22.81 -3.05 -35.83
CA ASP A 518 21.62 -2.84 -35.00
C ASP A 518 21.39 -1.33 -34.72
N SER A 519 20.16 -0.93 -34.47
CA SER A 519 19.75 0.43 -34.13
C SER A 519 19.26 0.49 -32.69
N PHE A 520 19.65 1.52 -31.95
CA PHE A 520 19.27 1.70 -30.56
C PHE A 520 18.26 2.84 -30.42
N VAL A 521 16.99 2.52 -30.54
CA VAL A 521 15.88 3.46 -30.38
C VAL A 521 15.39 3.41 -28.92
N ILE A 522 15.27 4.54 -28.26
CA ILE A 522 14.73 4.66 -26.92
C ILE A 522 13.50 5.54 -26.90
N ALA A 523 12.54 5.14 -26.08
CA ALA A 523 11.35 5.93 -25.83
C ALA A 523 11.61 6.90 -24.66
N TYR A 524 11.43 8.20 -24.88
CA TYR A 524 11.56 9.24 -23.89
C TYR A 524 10.20 9.77 -23.47
N ARG A 525 10.07 10.15 -22.20
CA ARG A 525 8.95 10.95 -21.74
C ARG A 525 9.09 12.37 -22.29
N LYS A 526 8.08 12.87 -22.99
CA LYS A 526 8.01 14.29 -23.32
C LYS A 526 8.11 15.10 -22.02
N ALA A 527 9.06 16.05 -21.95
CA ALA A 527 9.13 16.96 -20.82
C ALA A 527 7.75 17.60 -20.62
N GLU A 528 7.18 17.43 -19.44
CA GLU A 528 5.86 17.98 -19.09
C GLU A 528 5.83 19.49 -19.33
N VAL A 529 5.16 19.90 -20.37
CA VAL A 529 4.36 21.13 -20.33
C VAL A 529 3.23 20.78 -19.35
N GLN A 530 3.14 21.48 -18.23
CA GLN A 530 2.13 21.28 -17.18
C GLN A 530 0.73 21.10 -17.82
N LYS A 531 0.42 19.89 -18.20
CA LYS A 531 -0.95 19.45 -18.43
C LYS A 531 -1.47 19.14 -17.02
N THR A 532 -2.26 20.04 -16.49
CA THR A 532 -3.16 19.73 -15.37
C THR A 532 -3.74 18.35 -15.64
N SER A 533 -3.34 17.39 -14.82
CA SER A 533 -3.87 16.04 -14.86
C SER A 533 -5.39 16.16 -14.72
N ALA A 534 -6.11 15.91 -15.82
CA ALA A 534 -7.53 15.70 -15.75
C ALA A 534 -7.71 14.51 -14.79
N SER A 535 -8.33 14.76 -13.66
CA SER A 535 -8.74 13.74 -12.72
C SER A 535 -9.52 12.69 -13.51
N ARG A 536 -8.89 11.55 -13.77
CA ARG A 536 -9.60 10.37 -14.22
C ARG A 536 -10.34 9.87 -12.99
N GLY A 537 -11.60 10.27 -12.86
CA GLY A 537 -12.48 9.75 -11.83
C GLY A 537 -12.43 8.22 -11.91
N VAL A 538 -12.05 7.62 -10.81
CA VAL A 538 -12.13 6.18 -10.61
C VAL A 538 -13.55 5.76 -10.92
N LYS A 539 -13.73 4.92 -11.95
CA LYS A 539 -15.02 4.33 -12.35
C LYS A 539 -15.43 3.27 -11.32
N GLY A 540 -15.75 3.69 -10.10
CA GLY A 540 -16.25 2.77 -9.07
C GLY A 540 -17.62 3.23 -8.54
N LEU A 541 -17.83 4.53 -8.40
CA LEU A 541 -19.10 5.14 -8.04
C LEU A 541 -19.82 5.77 -9.25
N GLY A 542 -19.13 5.91 -10.39
CA GLY A 542 -19.65 6.55 -11.61
C GLY A 542 -20.79 5.81 -12.33
N ASP A 543 -21.03 4.53 -11.99
CA ASP A 543 -22.11 3.73 -12.56
C ASP A 543 -23.41 3.82 -11.76
N LEU A 544 -23.42 4.50 -10.61
CA LEU A 544 -24.60 4.71 -9.79
C LEU A 544 -25.27 6.04 -10.14
N SER A 545 -26.61 6.05 -10.22
CA SER A 545 -27.39 7.29 -10.34
C SER A 545 -27.13 8.20 -9.13
N GLU A 546 -27.39 9.53 -9.24
CA GLU A 546 -27.23 10.45 -8.10
C GLU A 546 -28.03 10.00 -6.86
N LYS A 547 -29.21 9.41 -7.05
CA LYS A 547 -30.01 8.84 -5.96
C LYS A 547 -29.36 7.60 -5.34
N ALA A 548 -28.77 6.74 -6.15
CA ALA A 548 -28.05 5.56 -5.67
C ALA A 548 -26.75 5.92 -4.96
N GLN A 549 -26.07 7.00 -5.37
CA GLN A 549 -24.92 7.57 -4.64
C GLN A 549 -25.33 8.09 -3.26
N HIS A 550 -26.47 8.79 -3.15
CA HIS A 550 -26.99 9.22 -1.85
C HIS A 550 -27.33 8.02 -0.96
N LEU A 551 -27.95 6.98 -1.51
CA LEU A 551 -28.24 5.75 -0.78
C LEU A 551 -26.93 5.09 -0.29
N PHE A 552 -25.89 5.06 -1.12
CA PHE A 552 -24.58 4.52 -0.74
C PHE A 552 -23.99 5.23 0.48
N GLU A 553 -24.03 6.57 0.50
CA GLU A 553 -23.52 7.35 1.64
C GLU A 553 -24.30 7.09 2.93
N GLU A 554 -25.62 6.98 2.85
CA GLU A 554 -26.44 6.66 4.03
C GLU A 554 -26.20 5.22 4.55
N LEU A 555 -26.06 4.26 3.65
CA LEU A 555 -25.66 2.89 4.02
C LEU A 555 -24.25 2.84 4.63
N ARG A 556 -23.33 3.69 4.16
CA ARG A 556 -21.97 3.83 4.70
C ARG A 556 -21.99 4.40 6.13
N LYS A 557 -22.84 5.40 6.40
CA LYS A 557 -23.06 5.94 7.75
C LYS A 557 -23.63 4.88 8.68
N LEU A 558 -24.70 4.21 8.27
CA LEU A 558 -25.33 3.14 9.05
C LEU A 558 -24.33 2.01 9.36
N ARG A 559 -23.53 1.60 8.37
CA ARG A 559 -22.47 0.61 8.58
C ARG A 559 -21.50 1.04 9.70
N SER A 560 -21.10 2.31 9.68
CA SER A 560 -20.16 2.85 10.68
C SER A 560 -20.78 2.89 12.08
N GLU A 561 -22.06 3.17 12.19
CA GLU A 561 -22.82 3.13 13.46
C GLU A 561 -22.91 1.70 13.99
N LEU A 562 -23.32 0.74 13.17
CA LEU A 562 -23.42 -0.69 13.53
C LEU A 562 -22.04 -1.27 13.93
N ALA A 563 -20.99 -0.85 13.23
CA ALA A 563 -19.62 -1.25 13.55
C ALA A 563 -19.17 -0.70 14.91
N LYS A 564 -19.50 0.56 15.19
CA LYS A 564 -19.19 1.22 16.47
C LYS A 564 -19.91 0.57 17.63
N GLU A 565 -21.21 0.26 17.48
CA GLU A 565 -22.01 -0.41 18.51
C GLU A 565 -21.42 -1.77 18.91
N LYS A 566 -20.95 -2.54 17.91
CA LYS A 566 -20.36 -3.88 18.16
C LYS A 566 -18.84 -3.86 18.37
N SER A 567 -18.21 -2.70 18.32
CA SER A 567 -16.74 -2.55 18.44
C SER A 567 -15.97 -3.42 17.44
N ILE A 568 -16.44 -3.44 16.19
CA ILE A 568 -15.81 -4.15 15.06
C ILE A 568 -15.50 -3.19 13.92
N PRO A 569 -14.52 -3.50 13.05
CA PRO A 569 -14.22 -2.70 11.86
C PRO A 569 -15.42 -2.60 10.91
N PRO A 570 -15.68 -1.43 10.29
CA PRO A 570 -16.82 -1.22 9.39
C PRO A 570 -16.90 -2.23 8.22
N TYR A 571 -15.77 -2.60 7.62
CA TYR A 571 -15.73 -3.58 6.52
C TYR A 571 -16.15 -5.00 6.96
N MET A 572 -16.10 -5.32 8.24
CA MET A 572 -16.57 -6.61 8.77
C MET A 572 -18.10 -6.67 8.79
N VAL A 573 -18.78 -5.56 9.00
CA VAL A 573 -20.24 -5.45 8.84
C VAL A 573 -20.61 -5.65 7.38
N ALA A 574 -20.11 -4.79 6.50
CA ALA A 574 -20.30 -4.87 5.05
C ALA A 574 -19.12 -4.20 4.31
N SER A 575 -18.60 -4.81 3.26
CA SER A 575 -17.60 -4.18 2.39
C SER A 575 -18.25 -3.09 1.53
N ASP A 576 -17.44 -2.16 0.99
CA ASP A 576 -17.95 -1.14 0.07
C ASP A 576 -18.61 -1.80 -1.16
N LYS A 577 -18.06 -2.92 -1.64
CA LYS A 577 -18.66 -3.74 -2.70
C LYS A 577 -20.04 -4.30 -2.30
N THR A 578 -20.20 -4.70 -1.04
CA THR A 578 -21.49 -5.15 -0.52
C THR A 578 -22.50 -4.01 -0.50
N LEU A 579 -22.10 -2.82 -0.05
CA LEU A 579 -22.95 -1.62 -0.07
C LEU A 579 -23.29 -1.19 -1.49
N HIS A 580 -22.33 -1.24 -2.41
CA HIS A 580 -22.56 -0.95 -3.82
C HIS A 580 -23.58 -1.94 -4.43
N ASP A 581 -23.44 -3.24 -4.16
CA ASP A 581 -24.38 -4.26 -4.65
C ASP A 581 -25.78 -4.08 -4.05
N MET A 582 -25.90 -3.58 -2.80
CA MET A 582 -27.18 -3.14 -2.22
C MET A 582 -27.79 -1.97 -3.01
N CYS A 583 -26.97 -0.99 -3.42
CA CYS A 583 -27.43 0.16 -4.21
C CYS A 583 -27.85 -0.22 -5.64
N VAL A 584 -27.27 -1.26 -6.20
CA VAL A 584 -27.64 -1.78 -7.54
C VAL A 584 -28.91 -2.64 -7.46
N LYS A 585 -28.99 -3.53 -6.47
CA LYS A 585 -30.09 -4.52 -6.34
C LYS A 585 -31.33 -3.97 -5.63
N ILE A 586 -31.15 -2.97 -4.76
CA ILE A 586 -32.20 -2.37 -3.92
C ILE A 586 -33.04 -3.47 -3.22
N PRO A 587 -32.44 -4.28 -2.33
CA PRO A 587 -33.17 -5.34 -1.65
C PRO A 587 -34.20 -4.76 -0.68
N LEU A 588 -35.45 -5.20 -0.78
CA LEU A 588 -36.53 -4.77 0.10
C LEU A 588 -37.04 -5.90 1.03
N THR A 589 -36.61 -7.15 0.79
CA THR A 589 -36.94 -8.32 1.62
C THR A 589 -35.67 -9.03 2.07
N LYS A 590 -35.81 -9.92 3.07
CA LYS A 590 -34.70 -10.74 3.57
C LYS A 590 -34.15 -11.67 2.50
N GLU A 591 -35.05 -12.23 1.68
CA GLU A 591 -34.72 -13.12 0.58
C GLU A 591 -33.88 -12.37 -0.49
N GLU A 592 -34.29 -11.16 -0.82
CA GLU A 592 -33.52 -10.30 -1.74
C GLU A 592 -32.17 -9.89 -1.15
N MET A 593 -32.12 -9.58 0.14
CA MET A 593 -30.86 -9.22 0.82
C MET A 593 -29.85 -10.37 0.81
N LEU A 594 -30.29 -11.64 0.86
CA LEU A 594 -29.43 -12.81 0.69
C LEU A 594 -28.79 -12.93 -0.70
N THR A 595 -29.33 -12.24 -1.71
CA THR A 595 -28.74 -12.20 -3.05
C THR A 595 -27.60 -11.18 -3.16
N VAL A 596 -27.45 -10.31 -2.16
CA VAL A 596 -26.39 -9.30 -2.11
C VAL A 596 -25.05 -9.98 -1.82
N ASN A 597 -24.05 -9.66 -2.63
CA ASN A 597 -22.71 -10.23 -2.50
C ASN A 597 -22.08 -9.84 -1.13
N GLY A 598 -21.59 -10.82 -0.38
CA GLY A 598 -21.03 -10.61 0.95
C GLY A 598 -22.05 -10.52 2.10
N MET A 599 -23.37 -10.71 1.84
CA MET A 599 -24.44 -10.77 2.82
C MET A 599 -24.88 -12.22 3.03
N GLY A 600 -24.16 -12.99 3.85
CA GLY A 600 -24.53 -14.35 4.24
C GLY A 600 -25.65 -14.38 5.29
N ALA A 601 -26.25 -15.57 5.52
CA ALA A 601 -27.37 -15.77 6.43
C ALA A 601 -27.14 -15.17 7.82
N ARG A 602 -25.91 -15.33 8.37
CA ARG A 602 -25.57 -14.81 9.69
C ARG A 602 -25.45 -13.28 9.72
N LYS A 603 -24.85 -12.67 8.70
CA LYS A 603 -24.81 -11.21 8.58
C LYS A 603 -26.19 -10.62 8.36
N LEU A 604 -27.04 -11.32 7.62
CA LEU A 604 -28.44 -10.96 7.47
C LEU A 604 -29.18 -10.97 8.82
N GLU A 605 -28.97 -12.00 9.64
CA GLU A 605 -29.55 -12.08 10.99
C GLU A 605 -29.07 -10.94 11.89
N GLN A 606 -27.80 -10.57 11.80
CA GLN A 606 -27.17 -9.57 12.66
C GLN A 606 -27.40 -8.12 12.24
N TYR A 607 -27.41 -7.85 10.94
CA TYR A 607 -27.39 -6.49 10.36
C TYR A 607 -28.47 -6.25 9.31
N GLY A 608 -29.05 -7.32 8.74
CA GLY A 608 -29.93 -7.23 7.58
C GLY A 608 -31.17 -6.37 7.80
N GLU A 609 -31.79 -6.42 8.98
CA GLU A 609 -32.95 -5.59 9.31
C GLU A 609 -32.62 -4.10 9.30
N ALA A 610 -31.47 -3.71 9.83
CA ALA A 610 -31.04 -2.31 9.85
C ALA A 610 -30.80 -1.79 8.42
N PHE A 611 -30.12 -2.57 7.57
CA PHE A 611 -29.91 -2.20 6.17
C PHE A 611 -31.22 -2.18 5.38
N LEU A 612 -32.10 -3.15 5.56
CA LEU A 612 -33.42 -3.19 4.92
C LEU A 612 -34.27 -1.98 5.31
N TYR A 613 -34.24 -1.60 6.59
CA TYR A 613 -34.96 -0.41 7.07
C TYR A 613 -34.44 0.85 6.38
N CYS A 614 -33.14 1.06 6.36
CA CYS A 614 -32.49 2.21 5.72
C CYS A 614 -32.82 2.27 4.21
N ILE A 615 -32.71 1.14 3.50
CA ILE A 615 -33.03 1.08 2.07
C ILE A 615 -34.51 1.41 1.83
N ARG A 616 -35.45 0.85 2.60
CA ARG A 616 -36.87 1.12 2.46
C ARG A 616 -37.23 2.57 2.76
N ASP A 617 -36.62 3.14 3.80
CA ASP A 617 -36.84 4.53 4.21
C ASP A 617 -36.40 5.51 3.11
N ILE A 618 -35.20 5.34 2.56
CA ILE A 618 -34.64 6.23 1.55
C ILE A 618 -35.32 6.05 0.19
N THR A 619 -35.62 4.80 -0.19
CA THR A 619 -36.17 4.48 -1.51
C THR A 619 -37.70 4.59 -1.56
N ASN A 620 -38.39 4.72 -0.40
CA ASN A 620 -39.84 4.61 -0.26
C ASN A 620 -40.42 3.36 -0.96
N GLY A 621 -39.59 2.31 -1.09
CA GLY A 621 -39.97 1.05 -1.78
C GLY A 621 -39.95 1.12 -3.32
N ASP A 622 -39.57 2.24 -3.91
CA ASP A 622 -39.51 2.42 -5.38
C ASP A 622 -38.15 2.03 -5.94
N LYS A 623 -38.01 0.77 -6.36
CA LYS A 623 -36.79 0.26 -7.01
C LYS A 623 -36.52 0.91 -8.38
N ALA A 624 -37.56 1.32 -9.10
CA ALA A 624 -37.42 1.79 -10.48
C ALA A 624 -36.72 3.16 -10.53
N ALA A 625 -36.94 4.01 -9.53
CA ALA A 625 -36.36 5.36 -9.44
C ALA A 625 -34.84 5.36 -9.17
N TYR A 626 -34.25 4.23 -8.80
CA TYR A 626 -32.83 4.09 -8.42
C TYR A 626 -32.01 3.23 -9.40
N LYS A 627 -32.68 2.53 -10.36
CA LYS A 627 -31.97 1.81 -11.41
C LYS A 627 -31.31 2.82 -12.36
N ALA A 628 -30.05 2.57 -12.71
CA ALA A 628 -29.38 3.31 -13.78
C ALA A 628 -30.16 3.09 -15.09
N GLU A 629 -30.40 4.15 -15.86
CA GLU A 629 -30.88 4.03 -17.22
C GLU A 629 -29.83 3.27 -18.02
N GLU A 630 -30.22 2.16 -18.65
CA GLU A 630 -29.39 1.45 -19.61
C GLU A 630 -29.17 2.38 -20.81
N THR A 631 -28.12 3.18 -20.77
CA THR A 631 -27.66 3.92 -21.94
C THR A 631 -26.83 2.99 -22.79
N ASN A 632 -27.42 2.52 -23.89
CA ASN A 632 -26.71 2.02 -25.07
C ASN A 632 -25.83 3.16 -25.60
N TYR A 633 -24.55 3.18 -25.25
CA TYR A 633 -23.60 4.13 -25.82
C TYR A 633 -22.89 3.51 -27.01
N ASP A 634 -23.28 3.97 -28.18
CA ASP A 634 -22.51 3.83 -29.42
C ASP A 634 -21.41 4.92 -29.43
N ALA A 635 -20.15 4.50 -29.47
CA ALA A 635 -18.97 5.34 -29.17
C ALA A 635 -18.49 6.23 -30.33
N SER A 636 -19.36 6.68 -31.22
CA SER A 636 -18.90 7.37 -32.42
C SER A 636 -19.38 8.80 -32.70
N GLU A 637 -20.20 9.44 -31.87
CA GLU A 637 -20.55 10.86 -32.14
C GLU A 637 -20.86 11.69 -30.89
N ILE A 638 -19.93 12.50 -30.39
CA ILE A 638 -20.23 13.74 -29.63
C ILE A 638 -19.13 14.79 -29.83
N PRO A 639 -19.49 16.03 -30.25
CA PRO A 639 -18.56 17.16 -30.39
C PRO A 639 -18.12 17.75 -29.04
N LEU A 640 -16.87 18.20 -28.99
CA LEU A 640 -16.11 18.69 -27.82
C LEU A 640 -16.52 20.11 -27.30
N THR A 641 -17.76 20.44 -27.08
CA THR A 641 -18.11 21.82 -26.70
C THR A 641 -19.12 22.04 -25.55
N GLU A 642 -19.45 21.03 -24.73
CA GLU A 642 -20.32 21.29 -23.54
C GLU A 642 -19.87 20.57 -22.26
N ARG A 643 -18.63 20.78 -21.82
CA ARG A 643 -18.17 20.41 -20.47
C ARG A 643 -17.39 21.54 -19.78
N ALA A 644 -18.03 22.68 -19.64
CA ALA A 644 -17.49 23.73 -18.80
C ALA A 644 -18.64 24.47 -18.11
N LYS A 645 -18.94 24.05 -16.87
CA LYS A 645 -19.51 24.86 -15.78
C LYS A 645 -20.12 23.98 -14.68
N LYS A 646 -19.28 23.21 -13.96
CA LYS A 646 -19.55 22.96 -12.53
C LYS A 646 -18.61 23.90 -11.76
N GLY A 647 -19.22 24.78 -10.98
CA GLY A 647 -18.58 25.93 -10.39
C GLY A 647 -17.36 25.57 -9.53
N ARG A 648 -16.23 26.25 -9.77
CA ARG A 648 -15.14 26.38 -8.81
C ARG A 648 -15.72 26.96 -7.54
N LYS A 649 -15.44 26.35 -6.37
CA LYS A 649 -15.69 27.01 -5.08
C LYS A 649 -14.95 28.34 -5.10
N GLU A 650 -15.62 29.41 -4.69
CA GLU A 650 -15.03 30.73 -4.54
C GLU A 650 -13.92 30.71 -3.48
N GLU A 651 -12.91 31.54 -3.64
CA GLU A 651 -11.88 31.69 -2.60
C GLU A 651 -12.56 32.13 -1.30
N PHE A 652 -11.90 31.87 -0.16
CA PHE A 652 -12.45 32.27 1.14
C PHE A 652 -12.63 33.81 1.16
N HIS A 653 -13.84 34.25 1.46
CA HIS A 653 -14.16 35.65 1.71
C HIS A 653 -15.07 35.74 2.94
N LEU A 654 -14.84 36.76 3.75
CA LEU A 654 -15.63 36.98 4.97
C LEU A 654 -16.91 37.74 4.63
N THR A 655 -18.06 37.07 4.82
CA THR A 655 -19.37 37.73 4.63
C THR A 655 -19.77 38.51 5.88
N GLU A 656 -20.65 39.54 5.72
CA GLU A 656 -21.18 40.31 6.87
C GLU A 656 -21.92 39.43 7.88
N GLU A 657 -22.59 38.35 7.42
CA GLU A 657 -23.30 37.40 8.27
C GLU A 657 -22.32 36.55 9.09
N MET A 658 -21.22 36.13 8.49
CA MET A 658 -20.15 35.37 9.19
C MET A 658 -19.48 36.25 10.24
N GLU A 659 -19.19 37.50 9.91
CA GLU A 659 -18.56 38.46 10.83
C GLU A 659 -19.38 38.67 12.11
N GLN A 660 -20.69 38.79 12.00
CA GLN A 660 -21.58 38.96 13.15
C GLN A 660 -21.64 37.74 14.07
N GLN A 661 -21.23 36.57 13.58
CA GLN A 661 -21.24 35.29 14.30
C GLN A 661 -19.86 34.90 14.85
N ILE A 662 -18.81 35.71 14.63
CA ILE A 662 -17.47 35.43 15.18
C ILE A 662 -17.45 35.78 16.67
N ASP A 663 -17.24 34.79 17.49
CA ASP A 663 -16.99 34.97 18.92
C ASP A 663 -15.51 35.29 19.18
N PHE A 664 -15.26 36.40 19.85
CA PHE A 664 -13.94 36.81 20.30
C PHE A 664 -13.72 36.36 21.75
N VAL A 665 -12.64 35.64 21.97
CA VAL A 665 -12.28 35.12 23.29
C VAL A 665 -11.04 35.83 23.84
N THR A 666 -10.85 35.78 25.16
CA THR A 666 -9.76 36.48 25.84
C THR A 666 -8.39 36.11 25.29
N GLU A 667 -8.13 34.82 25.00
CA GLU A 667 -6.93 34.28 24.37
C GLU A 667 -7.27 32.98 23.61
N THR A 668 -6.70 32.79 22.44
CA THR A 668 -6.84 31.56 21.63
C THR A 668 -5.62 31.35 20.75
N THR A 669 -5.36 30.14 20.29
CA THR A 669 -4.37 29.90 19.25
C THR A 669 -4.93 30.29 17.88
N ILE A 670 -4.04 30.62 16.91
CA ILE A 670 -4.48 30.91 15.54
C ILE A 670 -5.23 29.75 14.90
N SER A 671 -4.85 28.51 15.28
CA SER A 671 -5.48 27.28 14.77
C SER A 671 -6.94 27.15 15.23
N GLU A 672 -7.20 27.41 16.50
CA GLU A 672 -8.56 27.38 17.08
C GLU A 672 -9.41 28.52 16.52
N PHE A 673 -8.84 29.72 16.39
CA PHE A 673 -9.55 30.87 15.85
C PHE A 673 -9.93 30.67 14.38
N VAL A 674 -9.01 30.18 13.56
CA VAL A 674 -9.28 29.84 12.15
C VAL A 674 -10.30 28.71 12.03
N ALA A 675 -10.29 27.75 12.94
CA ALA A 675 -11.27 26.67 12.97
C ALA A 675 -12.68 27.20 13.26
N SER A 676 -12.83 28.15 14.20
CA SER A 676 -14.12 28.79 14.49
C SER A 676 -14.67 29.55 13.28
N ILE A 677 -13.84 30.34 12.60
CA ILE A 677 -14.22 31.05 11.37
C ILE A 677 -14.63 30.08 10.26
N ASN A 678 -13.89 29.01 10.07
CA ASN A 678 -14.22 27.97 9.08
C ASN A 678 -15.55 27.25 9.36
N GLY A 679 -15.97 27.18 10.62
CA GLY A 679 -17.27 26.61 11.01
C GLY A 679 -18.47 27.45 10.53
N LEU A 680 -18.26 28.73 10.21
CA LEU A 680 -19.29 29.64 9.77
C LEU A 680 -19.47 29.73 8.24
N ARG A 681 -18.52 29.17 7.46
CA ARG A 681 -18.54 29.22 5.99
C ARG A 681 -19.59 28.28 5.39
N ASP A 682 -20.10 28.57 4.21
CA ASP A 682 -20.83 27.61 3.40
C ASP A 682 -19.84 26.64 2.72
N GLU A 683 -19.82 25.41 3.19
CA GLU A 683 -18.91 24.36 2.70
C GLU A 683 -19.12 23.99 1.21
N LYS A 684 -20.29 24.29 0.63
CA LYS A 684 -20.59 23.95 -0.77
C LYS A 684 -20.02 24.94 -1.75
N THR A 685 -19.98 26.21 -1.38
CA THR A 685 -19.66 27.33 -2.29
C THR A 685 -18.30 27.95 -2.02
N MET A 686 -17.77 27.87 -0.78
CA MET A 686 -16.59 28.59 -0.34
C MET A 686 -15.44 27.65 0.05
N LYS A 687 -14.21 27.99 -0.33
CA LYS A 687 -12.98 27.29 0.10
C LYS A 687 -12.71 27.52 1.59
N ARG A 688 -11.90 26.66 2.19
CA ARG A 688 -11.50 26.77 3.59
C ARG A 688 -10.42 27.85 3.77
N LEU A 689 -10.53 28.68 4.78
CA LEU A 689 -9.48 29.59 5.24
C LEU A 689 -8.30 28.78 5.80
N THR A 690 -7.09 29.10 5.39
CA THR A 690 -5.88 28.42 5.87
C THR A 690 -5.13 29.26 6.90
N ILE A 691 -4.51 28.62 7.89
CA ILE A 691 -3.65 29.30 8.87
C ILE A 691 -2.50 29.99 8.16
N LYS A 692 -1.99 29.36 7.08
CA LYS A 692 -0.86 29.86 6.30
C LYS A 692 -1.13 31.22 5.71
N SER A 693 -2.31 31.48 5.13
CA SER A 693 -2.66 32.77 4.55
C SER A 693 -2.61 33.90 5.58
N ILE A 694 -3.11 33.67 6.80
CA ILE A 694 -3.06 34.64 7.89
C ILE A 694 -1.61 34.83 8.39
N THR A 695 -0.86 33.78 8.53
CA THR A 695 0.54 33.85 9.01
C THR A 695 1.41 34.62 8.02
N GLU A 696 1.22 34.41 6.71
CA GLU A 696 1.95 35.13 5.66
C GLU A 696 1.66 36.64 5.69
N GLU A 697 0.41 37.03 5.92
CA GLU A 697 0.01 38.45 6.08
C GLU A 697 0.65 39.05 7.36
N LEU A 698 0.61 38.35 8.48
CA LEU A 698 1.21 38.82 9.72
C LEU A 698 2.74 38.95 9.62
N LEU A 699 3.38 38.08 8.82
CA LEU A 699 4.81 38.18 8.47
C LEU A 699 5.06 39.39 7.54
N ALA A 700 4.27 39.56 6.51
CA ALA A 700 4.39 40.68 5.55
C ALA A 700 4.22 42.06 6.23
N GLU A 701 3.33 42.14 7.19
CA GLU A 701 3.09 43.37 7.95
C GLU A 701 4.05 43.53 9.17
N GLY A 702 4.92 42.57 9.43
CA GLY A 702 5.96 42.63 10.45
C GLY A 702 5.48 42.41 11.89
N TYR A 703 4.33 41.75 12.10
CA TYR A 703 3.89 41.30 13.42
C TYR A 703 4.55 40.02 13.88
N LEU A 704 4.97 39.23 12.92
CA LEU A 704 5.81 38.04 13.09
C LEU A 704 7.07 38.20 12.23
N GLU A 705 8.16 37.51 12.56
CA GLU A 705 9.36 37.46 11.75
C GLU A 705 9.87 36.02 11.63
N GLN A 706 10.46 35.67 10.48
CA GLN A 706 11.12 34.39 10.31
C GLN A 706 12.63 34.56 10.40
N LYS A 707 13.28 33.79 11.29
CA LYS A 707 14.74 33.75 11.43
C LYS A 707 15.25 32.34 11.23
N PHE A 708 16.44 32.21 10.67
CA PHE A 708 17.14 30.95 10.54
C PHE A 708 17.85 30.65 11.88
N TRP A 709 17.38 29.60 12.60
CA TRP A 709 17.91 29.23 13.90
C TRP A 709 18.22 27.73 13.92
N ASN A 710 19.45 27.34 14.27
CA ASN A 710 19.91 25.95 14.35
C ASN A 710 19.57 25.08 13.10
N GLY A 711 19.68 25.67 11.90
CA GLY A 711 19.45 24.94 10.64
C GLY A 711 18.00 24.91 10.17
N TYR A 712 17.05 25.53 10.88
CA TYR A 712 15.63 25.59 10.54
C TYR A 712 15.10 27.03 10.55
N SER A 713 14.12 27.31 9.70
CA SER A 713 13.37 28.58 9.76
C SER A 713 12.36 28.49 10.92
N ARG A 714 12.46 29.42 11.87
CA ARG A 714 11.55 29.54 13.03
C ARG A 714 10.88 30.89 13.00
N THR A 715 9.60 30.92 13.35
CA THR A 715 8.82 32.15 13.48
C THR A 715 8.97 32.72 14.88
N PHE A 716 9.20 34.02 14.99
CA PHE A 716 9.33 34.76 16.24
C PHE A 716 8.30 35.88 16.28
N LEU A 717 7.88 36.21 17.50
CA LEU A 717 7.02 37.35 17.76
C LEU A 717 7.85 38.64 17.75
N THR A 718 7.35 39.70 17.15
CA THR A 718 7.98 41.02 17.16
C THR A 718 7.35 41.92 18.21
N GLU A 719 8.03 43.03 18.60
CA GLU A 719 7.46 44.06 19.49
C GLU A 719 6.13 44.57 18.96
N LYS A 720 5.99 44.68 17.63
CA LYS A 720 4.73 45.09 16.99
C LYS A 720 3.63 44.06 17.19
N GLY A 721 3.95 42.79 17.16
CA GLY A 721 3.02 41.71 17.42
C GLY A 721 2.59 41.66 18.89
N GLU A 722 3.49 41.89 19.82
CA GLU A 722 3.15 42.02 21.25
C GLU A 722 2.22 43.21 21.50
N ALA A 723 2.46 44.36 20.87
CA ALA A 723 1.60 45.53 20.98
C ALA A 723 0.22 45.32 20.36
N LEU A 724 0.09 44.37 19.40
CA LEU A 724 -1.18 43.91 18.85
C LEU A 724 -1.96 43.04 19.79
N GLY A 725 -1.31 42.47 20.81
CA GLY A 725 -1.91 41.53 21.75
C GLY A 725 -1.68 40.06 21.41
N ILE A 726 -0.60 39.78 20.68
CA ILE A 726 -0.12 38.40 20.51
C ILE A 726 0.91 38.13 21.62
N ARG A 727 0.88 36.96 22.22
CA ARG A 727 1.81 36.54 23.27
C ARG A 727 2.42 35.19 22.89
N ALA A 728 3.70 35.04 23.06
CA ALA A 728 4.38 33.76 22.94
C ALA A 728 4.35 33.01 24.27
N GLU A 729 3.93 31.75 24.26
CA GLU A 729 3.98 30.84 25.39
C GLU A 729 4.86 29.64 25.02
N GLU A 730 5.89 29.42 25.82
CA GLU A 730 6.77 28.26 25.61
C GLU A 730 6.09 27.01 26.17
N ARG A 731 5.92 26.00 25.34
CA ARG A 731 5.35 24.70 25.71
C ARG A 731 6.37 23.62 25.47
N GLU A 732 6.34 22.60 26.31
CA GLU A 732 7.16 21.41 26.19
C GLU A 732 6.39 20.34 25.41
N SER A 733 6.99 19.84 24.34
CA SER A 733 6.47 18.70 23.62
C SER A 733 6.62 17.44 24.44
N GLN A 734 5.85 16.40 24.16
CA GLN A 734 5.96 15.08 24.82
C GLN A 734 7.37 14.47 24.75
N ASN A 735 8.23 14.99 23.90
CA ASN A 735 9.64 14.55 23.74
C ASN A 735 10.64 15.47 24.43
N GLY A 736 10.20 16.38 25.32
CA GLY A 736 11.08 17.29 26.04
C GLY A 736 11.62 18.48 25.23
N ASN A 737 11.15 18.70 23.99
CA ASN A 737 11.55 19.86 23.21
C ASN A 737 10.64 21.05 23.48
N LEU A 738 11.26 22.20 23.79
CA LEU A 738 10.54 23.46 23.97
C LEU A 738 10.18 24.07 22.61
N TYR A 739 8.94 24.58 22.47
CA TYR A 739 8.48 25.30 21.29
C TYR A 739 7.50 26.41 21.69
N ASP A 740 7.49 27.50 20.90
CA ASP A 740 6.60 28.62 21.17
C ASP A 740 5.23 28.40 20.53
N VAL A 741 4.18 28.65 21.29
CA VAL A 741 2.79 28.74 20.82
C VAL A 741 2.37 30.20 20.91
N PHE A 742 1.88 30.77 19.81
CA PHE A 742 1.36 32.14 19.81
C PHE A 742 -0.11 32.16 20.20
N LEU A 743 -0.41 32.88 21.28
CA LEU A 743 -1.76 33.15 21.77
C LEU A 743 -2.20 34.52 21.30
N TYR A 744 -3.38 34.59 20.71
CA TYR A 744 -3.97 35.79 20.13
C TYR A 744 -5.05 36.33 21.06
N GLY A 745 -4.79 37.46 21.67
CA GLY A 745 -5.79 38.20 22.47
C GLY A 745 -6.88 38.79 21.57
N GLU A 746 -7.97 39.26 22.18
CA GLU A 746 -9.13 39.79 21.45
C GLU A 746 -8.76 40.85 20.41
N LYS A 747 -7.84 41.79 20.73
CA LYS A 747 -7.35 42.80 19.80
C LYS A 747 -6.68 42.22 18.57
N ALA A 748 -5.88 41.15 18.73
CA ALA A 748 -5.21 40.45 17.64
C ALA A 748 -6.20 39.63 16.79
N GLN A 749 -7.21 39.01 17.43
CA GLN A 749 -8.29 38.31 16.73
C GLN A 749 -9.10 39.29 15.84
N ARG A 750 -9.47 40.46 16.36
CA ARG A 750 -10.16 41.51 15.59
C ARG A 750 -9.32 41.98 14.40
N TYR A 751 -8.02 42.13 14.59
CA TYR A 751 -7.11 42.51 13.52
C TYR A 751 -7.04 41.43 12.43
N VAL A 752 -7.02 40.16 12.77
CA VAL A 752 -7.08 39.07 11.78
C VAL A 752 -8.38 39.15 10.97
N VAL A 753 -9.52 39.46 11.60
CA VAL A 753 -10.78 39.67 10.89
C VAL A 753 -10.70 40.89 9.93
N GLU A 754 -10.03 41.99 10.33
CA GLU A 754 -9.80 43.14 9.44
C GLU A 754 -8.91 42.80 8.25
N LEU A 755 -7.85 41.96 8.44
CA LEU A 755 -7.01 41.47 7.34
C LEU A 755 -7.84 40.68 6.31
N LEU A 756 -8.70 39.78 6.80
CA LEU A 756 -9.59 39.02 5.93
C LEU A 756 -10.56 39.84 5.12
N LYS A 757 -11.04 40.99 5.67
CA LYS A 757 -11.88 41.95 4.94
C LYS A 757 -11.12 42.69 3.84
N ARG A 758 -9.88 43.11 4.10
CA ARG A 758 -9.04 43.80 3.10
C ARG A 758 -8.83 42.97 1.85
N ASN A 759 -8.64 41.66 2.02
CA ASN A 759 -8.45 40.71 0.92
C ASN A 759 -9.75 40.49 0.11
N THR A 760 -10.91 40.74 0.71
CA THR A 760 -12.22 40.63 0.04
C THR A 760 -12.56 41.84 -0.84
N THR A 761 -11.91 43.02 -0.63
CA THR A 761 -12.18 44.26 -1.36
C THR A 761 -11.15 44.58 -2.45
N ALA A 762 -10.18 43.68 -2.71
CA ALA A 762 -9.09 43.90 -3.68
C ALA A 762 -9.27 43.16 -5.02
N ASP A 763 -10.45 42.57 -5.29
CA ASP A 763 -10.84 41.98 -6.60
C ASP A 763 -11.85 42.86 -7.35
#